data_d98384df28ee5acd1d07ce20fb76e8c6
#
_entry.id   d98384df28ee5acd1d07ce20fb76e8c6
#
_cell.length_a   1.000
_cell.length_b   1.000
_cell.length_c   1.000
_cell.angle_alpha   90.00
_cell.angle_beta   90.00
_cell.angle_gamma   90.00
#
_symmetry.space_group_name_H-M   'P 1'
#
loop_
_entity.id
_entity.type
_entity.pdbx_description
1 polymer ?
#
loop_
_entity_poly.entity_id
_entity_poly.type
_entity_poly.pdbx_seq_one_letter_code
_entity_poly.pdbx_strand_id
1 'polypeptide(L)'
;MSSRFYAYLDDFTEITIIVPLKYREDFVKSFKVIGNEEEIELEILSTHTLGNERKYVTRFDGYILLNKMYHVFDDQNESAELFTGKIVRTDLFDDIYYYESSDLGSSYRRDRTKFKIWSPVAKYMKLELLDQNDNIEVVPMEYDNQGVWYLRLRGDYETYRYRYISYVNGKEHKLTDPYGRSSSSNGEYSFVIDESKIVKQRAQRPKFTGTYSDAVIYEAHVRDFTIQDTLNATHPGKYKSFTEEGLKTPKGHPAGIDHIKDLGITHVQLLPIYDFGDVDENNPNRKYNWGYNPEQYNVPEGWYSTNPDDPYTRINELKTLIDDLHANNLRVVMDVVFNHVFDIESFPFEKIVPGYAYRHDDQGMLTNSSGCNNDLATERRMIRKFIIDSVMYWAKEYKIDGFRFDLMGLIDIRTMNTLRQKLDRFRSDMIVYGEGWKMPTTIGYDMSAHMYNRHLLFNIAHFNDKTRERIKGATFQIDDIGYALGSNAHIDDIKNIIMGSCLNKFLFRYPIQSINYVECHDNNTFFDKTSKALKDAPLEERLKRQRLALAMVVLSQGIPFIHAGQEFYRSKKGVENSYRSSDDINQIDWSLLDDHLEDIEYLRELLRLRRKYDLFRLKAPSKIKDYVRVTVEETGTILYRLKDLETELIVIFKNNNTKETFDLDGRYTLIFDGEKRSRRILTKINVDDITTYILKKK
;
A
#
# COMPACT_ATOMS: atom_id res chain seq x y z
N MET A 1 33.80 24.00 17.57
CA MET A 1 35.11 23.37 17.31
C MET A 1 34.83 21.99 16.73
N SER A 2 35.53 21.54 15.69
CA SER A 2 35.31 20.18 15.19
C SER A 2 35.85 19.20 16.23
N SER A 3 35.04 18.26 16.68
CA SER A 3 35.47 17.18 17.59
C SER A 3 36.64 16.43 16.99
N ARG A 4 37.64 16.08 17.84
CA ARG A 4 38.82 15.32 17.43
C ARG A 4 38.57 13.84 17.32
N PHE A 5 37.47 13.34 17.94
CA PHE A 5 36.99 11.96 17.85
C PHE A 5 35.47 11.91 17.93
N TYR A 6 34.89 10.75 17.77
CA TYR A 6 33.44 10.52 17.80
C TYR A 6 33.11 9.50 18.87
N ALA A 7 32.00 9.69 19.60
CA ALA A 7 31.52 8.76 20.61
C ALA A 7 30.04 8.46 20.40
N TYR A 8 29.67 7.18 20.44
CA TYR A 8 28.32 6.69 20.18
C TYR A 8 27.85 5.76 21.29
N LEU A 9 26.69 6.06 21.87
CA LEU A 9 26.03 5.19 22.84
C LEU A 9 25.33 4.05 22.07
N ASP A 10 25.94 2.87 22.10
CA ASP A 10 25.48 1.72 21.31
C ASP A 10 24.57 0.77 22.11
N ASP A 11 24.70 0.75 23.44
CA ASP A 11 23.80 0.04 24.35
C ASP A 11 23.69 0.83 25.68
N PHE A 12 22.81 0.41 26.58
CA PHE A 12 22.64 1.01 27.92
C PHE A 12 23.88 0.89 28.81
N THR A 13 24.85 0.10 28.42
CA THR A 13 26.13 -0.11 29.11
C THR A 13 27.34 -0.02 28.19
N GLU A 14 27.17 0.31 26.90
CA GLU A 14 28.28 0.29 25.93
C GLU A 14 28.36 1.61 25.13
N ILE A 15 29.59 2.11 25.01
CA ILE A 15 29.93 3.26 24.17
C ILE A 15 31.02 2.84 23.20
N THR A 16 30.81 3.11 21.93
CA THR A 16 31.82 2.99 20.87
C THR A 16 32.47 4.36 20.64
N ILE A 17 33.81 4.41 20.68
CA ILE A 17 34.58 5.63 20.45
C ILE A 17 35.47 5.42 19.22
N ILE A 18 35.46 6.37 18.29
CA ILE A 18 36.24 6.33 17.05
C ILE A 18 37.23 7.49 17.05
N VAL A 19 38.52 7.16 17.12
CA VAL A 19 39.61 8.15 17.16
C VAL A 19 40.37 8.08 15.83
N PRO A 20 40.30 9.11 14.96
CA PRO A 20 41.11 9.19 13.76
C PRO A 20 42.60 9.25 14.08
N LEU A 21 43.44 8.41 13.43
CA LEU A 21 44.86 8.31 13.66
C LEU A 21 45.61 9.64 13.39
N LYS A 22 45.07 10.50 12.53
CA LYS A 22 45.59 11.84 12.28
C LYS A 22 45.56 12.77 13.53
N TYR A 23 44.74 12.45 14.54
CA TYR A 23 44.67 13.19 15.79
C TYR A 23 45.51 12.55 16.88
N ARG A 24 45.58 11.19 16.85
CA ARG A 24 46.32 10.47 17.89
C ARG A 24 46.82 9.13 17.35
N GLU A 25 48.13 9.02 17.20
CA GLU A 25 48.79 7.79 16.73
C GLU A 25 48.95 6.74 17.84
N ASP A 26 49.16 7.17 19.10
CA ASP A 26 49.23 6.32 20.27
C ASP A 26 47.85 5.88 20.77
N PHE A 27 47.83 4.86 21.62
CA PHE A 27 46.60 4.36 22.22
C PHE A 27 46.09 5.31 23.30
N VAL A 28 44.82 5.59 23.35
CA VAL A 28 44.16 6.25 24.47
C VAL A 28 44.09 5.30 25.63
N LYS A 29 44.50 5.76 26.81
CA LYS A 29 44.66 4.92 28.01
C LYS A 29 43.36 4.81 28.82
N SER A 30 42.56 5.86 28.84
CA SER A 30 41.27 5.90 29.53
C SER A 30 40.34 6.89 28.90
N PHE A 31 39.05 6.62 29.10
CA PHE A 31 37.95 7.52 28.74
C PHE A 31 37.02 7.67 29.92
N LYS A 32 36.35 8.82 29.99
CA LYS A 32 35.28 9.09 30.95
C LYS A 32 34.14 9.87 30.28
N VAL A 33 32.93 9.72 30.78
CA VAL A 33 31.75 10.47 30.37
C VAL A 33 31.40 11.47 31.43
N ILE A 34 31.17 12.72 31.05
CA ILE A 34 30.73 13.79 31.98
C ILE A 34 29.44 14.40 31.43
N GLY A 35 28.43 14.52 32.28
CA GLY A 35 27.17 15.17 31.97
C GLY A 35 26.13 14.98 33.06
N ASN A 36 25.12 15.84 33.14
CA ASN A 36 24.07 15.79 34.13
C ASN A 36 24.60 15.71 35.58
N GLU A 37 25.70 16.48 35.88
CA GLU A 37 26.38 16.51 37.18
C GLU A 37 27.06 15.19 37.60
N GLU A 38 27.21 14.25 36.71
CA GLU A 38 27.84 12.94 36.92
C GLU A 38 29.10 12.78 36.09
N GLU A 39 30.08 12.04 36.65
CA GLU A 39 31.27 11.58 35.96
C GLU A 39 31.32 10.04 36.02
N ILE A 40 31.43 9.38 34.87
CA ILE A 40 31.40 7.93 34.73
C ILE A 40 32.67 7.49 34.01
N GLU A 41 33.47 6.64 34.65
CA GLU A 41 34.66 6.02 34.04
C GLU A 41 34.27 4.96 33.03
N LEU A 42 35.02 4.85 31.93
CA LEU A 42 34.77 3.86 30.88
C LEU A 42 35.85 2.76 30.89
N GLU A 43 35.44 1.51 31.04
CA GLU A 43 36.32 0.34 30.89
C GLU A 43 36.51 0.03 29.40
N ILE A 44 37.75 0.02 28.89
CA ILE A 44 38.05 -0.36 27.52
C ILE A 44 38.01 -1.88 27.38
N LEU A 45 37.00 -2.42 26.66
CA LEU A 45 36.84 -3.87 26.43
C LEU A 45 37.68 -4.37 25.25
N SER A 46 37.71 -3.59 24.17
CA SER A 46 38.50 -3.94 22.98
C SER A 46 38.90 -2.70 22.19
N THR A 47 39.96 -2.88 21.41
CA THR A 47 40.51 -1.86 20.52
C THR A 47 40.82 -2.45 19.17
N HIS A 48 40.34 -1.82 18.10
CA HIS A 48 40.55 -2.28 16.72
C HIS A 48 41.02 -1.11 15.85
N THR A 49 42.06 -1.34 15.06
CA THR A 49 42.49 -0.36 14.05
C THR A 49 41.84 -0.70 12.72
N LEU A 50 41.08 0.23 12.17
CA LEU A 50 40.32 0.09 10.94
C LEU A 50 40.74 1.23 9.97
N GLY A 51 41.61 0.93 9.05
CA GLY A 51 42.17 1.93 8.14
C GLY A 51 42.89 3.05 8.90
N ASN A 52 42.41 4.28 8.75
CA ASN A 52 42.95 5.50 9.38
C ASN A 52 42.30 5.86 10.72
N GLU A 53 41.55 4.95 11.33
CA GLU A 53 40.82 5.16 12.56
C GLU A 53 41.08 4.03 13.56
N ARG A 54 40.94 4.36 14.84
CA ARG A 54 40.99 3.39 15.92
C ARG A 54 39.65 3.37 16.63
N LYS A 55 39.00 2.21 16.63
CA LYS A 55 37.73 1.96 17.30
C LYS A 55 38.00 1.38 18.68
N TYR A 56 37.45 2.00 19.71
CA TYR A 56 37.39 1.50 21.08
C TYR A 56 35.94 1.08 21.38
N VAL A 57 35.76 -0.10 21.93
CA VAL A 57 34.49 -0.53 22.53
C VAL A 57 34.69 -0.43 24.03
N THR A 58 33.84 0.32 24.69
CA THR A 58 33.94 0.58 26.13
C THR A 58 32.66 0.20 26.85
N ARG A 59 32.79 -0.18 28.13
CA ARG A 59 31.67 -0.44 29.04
C ARG A 59 31.68 0.58 30.16
N PHE A 60 30.48 0.88 30.66
CA PHE A 60 30.30 1.71 31.84
C PHE A 60 29.29 1.10 32.80
N ASP A 61 29.40 1.41 34.07
CA ASP A 61 28.42 1.14 35.11
C ASP A 61 27.78 2.45 35.52
N GLY A 62 26.47 2.57 35.36
CA GLY A 62 25.75 3.81 35.60
C GLY A 62 24.55 3.97 34.69
N TYR A 63 23.98 5.17 34.67
CA TYR A 63 22.78 5.48 33.91
C TYR A 63 22.96 6.77 33.11
N ILE A 64 22.76 6.70 31.80
CA ILE A 64 22.83 7.85 30.87
C ILE A 64 21.41 8.21 30.42
N LEU A 65 20.97 9.43 30.76
CA LEU A 65 19.68 9.97 30.30
C LEU A 65 19.79 10.41 28.84
N LEU A 66 19.04 9.77 27.95
CA LEU A 66 19.16 10.00 26.50
C LEU A 66 18.78 11.41 26.06
N ASN A 67 17.95 12.11 26.82
CA ASN A 67 17.55 13.50 26.56
C ASN A 67 18.47 14.56 27.21
N LYS A 68 19.60 14.14 27.76
CA LYS A 68 20.61 15.06 28.36
C LYS A 68 21.89 15.03 27.54
N MET A 69 22.63 16.13 27.64
CA MET A 69 23.91 16.28 26.95
C MET A 69 25.04 15.69 27.79
N TYR A 70 25.84 14.83 27.19
CA TYR A 70 27.03 14.21 27.77
C TYR A 70 28.19 14.38 26.81
N HIS A 71 29.41 14.48 27.39
CA HIS A 71 30.67 14.51 26.64
C HIS A 71 31.57 13.37 27.10
N VAL A 72 32.22 12.71 26.15
CA VAL A 72 33.29 11.74 26.42
C VAL A 72 34.61 12.52 26.41
N PHE A 73 35.44 12.27 27.41
CA PHE A 73 36.78 12.83 27.53
C PHE A 73 37.80 11.72 27.44
N ASP A 74 38.91 11.96 26.74
CA ASP A 74 40.08 11.09 26.73
C ASP A 74 41.08 11.45 27.86
N ASP A 75 42.18 10.67 27.99
CA ASP A 75 43.25 10.85 28.97
C ASP A 75 44.07 12.13 28.77
N GLN A 76 43.83 12.92 27.71
CA GLN A 76 44.40 14.25 27.45
C GLN A 76 43.39 15.39 27.65
N ASN A 77 42.19 15.08 28.18
CA ASN A 77 41.08 16.01 28.34
C ASN A 77 40.53 16.60 27.02
N GLU A 78 40.77 15.96 25.89
CA GLU A 78 40.03 16.22 24.66
C GLU A 78 38.64 15.63 24.74
N SER A 79 37.62 16.30 24.18
CA SER A 79 36.26 15.89 24.36
C SER A 79 35.48 15.79 23.06
N ALA A 80 34.47 14.89 23.05
CA ALA A 80 33.48 14.78 22.02
C ALA A 80 32.07 14.66 22.66
N GLU A 81 31.04 15.22 22.01
CA GLU A 81 29.67 15.00 22.42
C GLU A 81 29.31 13.51 22.24
N LEU A 82 28.61 12.94 23.22
CA LEU A 82 28.12 11.56 23.15
C LEU A 82 26.87 11.53 22.30
N PHE A 83 26.97 10.96 21.11
CA PHE A 83 25.87 10.78 20.17
C PHE A 83 25.09 9.50 20.47
N THR A 84 23.82 9.50 20.07
CA THR A 84 22.99 8.31 20.06
C THR A 84 23.43 7.41 18.92
N GLY A 85 23.82 6.17 19.26
CA GLY A 85 24.25 5.14 18.33
C GLY A 85 23.22 4.03 18.18
N LYS A 86 23.66 2.78 18.30
CA LYS A 86 22.83 1.57 18.11
C LYS A 86 21.82 1.33 19.23
N ILE A 87 21.92 2.02 20.37
CA ILE A 87 21.02 1.87 21.52
C ILE A 87 19.55 1.94 21.12
N VAL A 88 19.20 2.81 20.15
CA VAL A 88 17.81 2.97 19.66
C VAL A 88 17.27 1.71 18.96
N ARG A 89 18.11 0.75 18.65
CA ARG A 89 17.75 -0.50 17.98
C ARG A 89 17.61 -1.69 18.94
N THR A 90 17.87 -1.46 20.23
CA THR A 90 17.76 -2.52 21.25
C THR A 90 16.31 -2.73 21.67
N ASP A 91 15.99 -3.96 22.11
CA ASP A 91 14.66 -4.27 22.65
C ASP A 91 14.38 -3.52 23.93
N LEU A 92 15.42 -3.26 24.75
CA LEU A 92 15.30 -2.50 25.98
C LEU A 92 14.92 -1.03 25.71
N PHE A 93 15.44 -0.41 24.64
CA PHE A 93 15.01 0.91 24.21
C PHE A 93 13.52 0.94 23.87
N ASP A 94 13.06 -0.04 23.10
CA ASP A 94 11.65 -0.19 22.75
C ASP A 94 10.76 -0.39 23.98
N ASP A 95 11.23 -1.13 25.00
CA ASP A 95 10.47 -1.35 26.23
C ASP A 95 10.38 -0.10 27.09
N ILE A 96 11.46 0.65 27.24
CA ILE A 96 11.53 1.87 28.07
C ILE A 96 10.75 3.02 27.43
N TYR A 97 10.88 3.22 26.11
CA TYR A 97 10.40 4.43 25.43
C TYR A 97 9.12 4.20 24.61
N TYR A 98 8.50 3.04 24.69
CA TYR A 98 7.20 2.82 24.06
C TYR A 98 6.12 3.70 24.65
N TYR A 99 5.53 4.55 23.83
CA TYR A 99 4.42 5.43 24.22
C TYR A 99 3.09 4.89 23.68
N GLU A 100 2.22 4.42 24.57
CA GLU A 100 0.98 3.73 24.20
C GLU A 100 -0.16 4.68 23.80
N SER A 101 -0.19 5.90 24.39
CA SER A 101 -1.31 6.83 24.17
C SER A 101 -1.43 7.27 22.72
N SER A 102 -2.65 7.60 22.29
CA SER A 102 -2.98 7.99 20.92
C SER A 102 -3.18 9.51 20.75
N ASP A 103 -2.36 10.30 21.47
CA ASP A 103 -2.47 11.78 21.52
C ASP A 103 -1.22 12.52 21.02
N LEU A 104 -0.39 11.81 20.22
CA LEU A 104 0.70 12.45 19.46
C LEU A 104 0.14 13.31 18.33
N GLY A 105 0.87 14.36 17.96
CA GLY A 105 0.46 15.35 16.99
C GLY A 105 -0.15 16.60 17.61
N SER A 106 -0.83 17.42 16.81
CA SER A 106 -1.51 18.62 17.27
C SER A 106 -2.98 18.34 17.62
N SER A 107 -3.49 19.01 18.65
CA SER A 107 -4.88 18.96 19.06
C SER A 107 -5.38 20.37 19.36
N TYR A 108 -6.24 20.87 18.49
CA TYR A 108 -6.75 22.25 18.54
C TYR A 108 -8.08 22.35 19.30
N ARG A 109 -8.20 23.43 20.01
CA ARG A 109 -9.45 24.06 20.48
C ARG A 109 -9.27 25.56 20.41
N ARG A 110 -10.35 26.32 20.23
CA ARG A 110 -10.29 27.77 20.07
C ARG A 110 -9.58 28.52 21.20
N ASP A 111 -9.62 28.01 22.44
CA ASP A 111 -8.96 28.59 23.61
C ASP A 111 -7.55 28.06 23.85
N ARG A 112 -7.13 27.00 23.16
CA ARG A 112 -5.82 26.35 23.35
C ARG A 112 -5.49 25.36 22.25
N THR A 113 -4.19 25.20 21.99
CA THR A 113 -3.65 24.13 21.15
C THR A 113 -2.58 23.34 21.92
N LYS A 114 -2.61 22.01 21.77
CA LYS A 114 -1.58 21.12 22.33
C LYS A 114 -0.79 20.51 21.19
N PHE A 115 0.51 20.35 21.40
CA PHE A 115 1.42 19.67 20.49
C PHE A 115 2.18 18.60 21.27
N LYS A 116 2.30 17.41 20.71
CA LYS A 116 3.06 16.29 21.28
C LYS A 116 3.85 15.58 20.19
N ILE A 117 5.12 15.33 20.46
CA ILE A 117 6.01 14.57 19.58
C ILE A 117 6.89 13.63 20.41
N TRP A 118 7.14 12.43 19.88
CA TRP A 118 7.97 11.42 20.51
C TRP A 118 9.41 11.54 20.01
N SER A 119 10.35 11.81 20.90
CA SER A 119 11.78 11.83 20.64
C SER A 119 12.56 11.62 21.95
N PRO A 120 12.85 10.38 22.36
CA PRO A 120 13.59 10.10 23.60
C PRO A 120 15.02 10.65 23.62
N VAL A 121 15.61 10.85 22.45
CA VAL A 121 17.05 11.16 22.30
C VAL A 121 17.35 12.64 22.03
N ALA A 122 16.33 13.42 21.70
CA ALA A 122 16.51 14.87 21.52
C ALA A 122 16.95 15.55 22.82
N LYS A 123 17.94 16.43 22.72
CA LYS A 123 18.45 17.19 23.90
C LYS A 123 17.56 18.39 24.21
N TYR A 124 16.90 18.93 23.20
CA TYR A 124 15.81 19.89 23.32
C TYR A 124 14.88 19.78 22.11
N MET A 125 13.67 20.25 22.29
CA MET A 125 12.66 20.36 21.26
C MET A 125 12.01 21.74 21.33
N LYS A 126 11.81 22.36 20.17
CA LYS A 126 11.09 23.63 20.03
C LYS A 126 10.01 23.48 18.99
N LEU A 127 8.97 24.29 19.10
CA LEU A 127 7.93 24.44 18.07
C LEU A 127 8.15 25.78 17.37
N GLU A 128 8.31 25.76 16.05
CA GLU A 128 8.28 26.94 15.19
C GLU A 128 6.86 27.11 14.66
N LEU A 129 6.27 28.27 14.90
CA LEU A 129 4.92 28.64 14.48
C LEU A 129 5.01 29.80 13.50
N LEU A 130 4.20 29.74 12.43
CA LEU A 130 4.03 30.83 11.48
C LEU A 130 2.55 31.22 11.46
N ASP A 131 2.28 32.49 11.68
CA ASP A 131 0.93 33.03 11.50
C ASP A 131 0.55 33.23 10.01
N GLN A 132 -0.64 33.78 9.76
CA GLN A 132 -1.11 34.05 8.41
C GLN A 132 -0.34 35.19 7.69
N ASN A 133 0.49 35.96 8.42
CA ASN A 133 1.33 37.04 7.90
C ASN A 133 2.82 36.64 7.84
N ASP A 134 3.13 35.34 7.97
CA ASP A 134 4.47 34.78 8.01
C ASP A 134 5.35 35.27 9.19
N ASN A 135 4.74 35.80 10.27
CA ASN A 135 5.46 36.08 11.47
C ASN A 135 5.85 34.78 12.19
N ILE A 136 7.13 34.66 12.53
CA ILE A 136 7.69 33.44 13.14
C ILE A 136 7.75 33.61 14.65
N GLU A 137 7.21 32.63 15.36
CA GLU A 137 7.41 32.43 16.80
C GLU A 137 8.07 31.08 17.05
N VAL A 138 9.06 31.02 17.95
CA VAL A 138 9.72 29.75 18.34
C VAL A 138 9.56 29.57 19.85
N VAL A 139 8.89 28.48 20.24
CA VAL A 139 8.56 28.20 21.63
C VAL A 139 9.21 26.88 22.06
N PRO A 140 9.95 26.85 23.22
CA PRO A 140 10.49 25.59 23.73
C PRO A 140 9.39 24.66 24.20
N MET A 141 9.63 23.34 24.05
CA MET A 141 8.74 22.29 24.53
C MET A 141 9.27 21.65 25.82
N GLU A 142 8.38 21.07 26.60
CA GLU A 142 8.70 20.38 27.85
C GLU A 142 8.83 18.88 27.58
N TYR A 143 9.79 18.22 28.24
CA TYR A 143 9.99 16.78 28.19
C TYR A 143 9.12 16.08 29.22
N ASP A 144 8.40 15.05 28.80
CA ASP A 144 7.55 14.18 29.60
C ASP A 144 8.08 12.72 29.59
N ASN A 145 7.43 11.83 30.26
CA ASN A 145 7.79 10.41 30.35
C ASN A 145 7.83 9.73 28.97
N GLN A 146 8.58 8.63 28.85
CA GLN A 146 8.67 7.78 27.68
C GLN A 146 9.13 8.50 26.40
N GLY A 147 9.88 9.58 26.53
CA GLY A 147 10.46 10.29 25.40
C GLY A 147 9.51 11.26 24.69
N VAL A 148 8.41 11.65 25.30
CA VAL A 148 7.45 12.59 24.70
C VAL A 148 7.82 14.02 25.06
N TRP A 149 7.80 14.89 24.08
CA TRP A 149 7.85 16.35 24.25
C TRP A 149 6.47 16.93 24.03
N TYR A 150 6.08 17.87 24.87
CA TYR A 150 4.77 18.50 24.79
C TYR A 150 4.83 20.01 24.95
N LEU A 151 3.83 20.68 24.36
CA LEU A 151 3.61 22.10 24.51
C LEU A 151 2.12 22.38 24.55
N ARG A 152 1.71 23.31 25.41
CA ARG A 152 0.32 23.79 25.44
C ARG A 152 0.32 25.31 25.32
N LEU A 153 -0.25 25.81 24.24
CA LEU A 153 -0.43 27.21 23.97
C LEU A 153 -1.87 27.64 24.30
N ARG A 154 -2.05 28.82 24.89
CA ARG A 154 -3.37 29.44 25.10
C ARG A 154 -3.63 30.42 23.98
N GLY A 155 -4.85 30.43 23.44
CA GLY A 155 -5.26 31.28 22.34
C GLY A 155 -5.71 30.46 21.13
N ASP A 156 -6.09 31.20 20.09
CA ASP A 156 -6.56 30.66 18.82
C ASP A 156 -5.39 30.58 17.84
N TYR A 157 -4.98 29.35 17.52
CA TYR A 157 -3.90 29.06 16.57
C TYR A 157 -4.43 28.38 15.31
N GLU A 158 -5.71 28.46 15.02
CA GLU A 158 -6.26 27.89 13.81
C GLU A 158 -5.56 28.42 12.55
N THR A 159 -5.26 27.54 11.61
CA THR A 159 -4.54 27.81 10.35
C THR A 159 -3.09 28.27 10.51
N TYR A 160 -2.54 28.31 11.71
CA TYR A 160 -1.12 28.49 11.87
C TYR A 160 -0.37 27.32 11.23
N ARG A 161 0.72 27.64 10.54
CA ARG A 161 1.68 26.65 10.07
C ARG A 161 2.67 26.36 11.18
N TYR A 162 3.07 25.11 11.33
CA TYR A 162 4.05 24.74 12.34
C TYR A 162 4.97 23.63 11.86
N ARG A 163 6.17 23.59 12.48
CA ARG A 163 7.10 22.48 12.41
C ARG A 163 7.91 22.39 13.70
N TYR A 164 8.44 21.21 13.95
CA TYR A 164 9.29 21.01 15.10
C TYR A 164 10.76 21.32 14.76
N ILE A 165 11.52 21.72 15.78
CA ILE A 165 12.97 21.87 15.75
C ILE A 165 13.53 20.96 16.83
N SER A 166 14.22 19.88 16.44
CA SER A 166 14.90 18.95 17.35
C SER A 166 16.40 19.17 17.34
N TYR A 167 17.06 19.00 18.48
CA TYR A 167 18.53 18.89 18.54
C TYR A 167 18.89 17.45 18.87
N VAL A 168 19.49 16.77 17.90
CA VAL A 168 19.89 15.37 17.99
C VAL A 168 21.28 15.22 17.35
N ASN A 169 22.19 14.50 18.02
CA ASN A 169 23.53 14.19 17.52
C ASN A 169 24.27 15.42 16.97
N GLY A 170 24.31 16.48 17.77
CA GLY A 170 25.10 17.69 17.46
C GLY A 170 24.45 18.63 16.40
N LYS A 171 23.21 18.38 15.97
CA LYS A 171 22.57 19.14 14.90
C LYS A 171 21.11 19.50 15.22
N GLU A 172 20.72 20.73 14.86
CA GLU A 172 19.31 21.11 14.79
C GLU A 172 18.69 20.60 13.48
N HIS A 173 17.51 19.98 13.60
CA HIS A 173 16.71 19.52 12.47
C HIS A 173 15.34 20.19 12.50
N LYS A 174 14.88 20.66 11.35
CA LYS A 174 13.50 21.09 11.14
C LYS A 174 12.71 19.95 10.49
N LEU A 175 11.51 19.67 11.00
CA LEU A 175 10.68 18.57 10.54
C LEU A 175 9.20 18.88 10.69
N THR A 176 8.38 18.32 9.79
CA THR A 176 6.93 18.32 9.90
C THR A 176 6.47 17.35 10.98
N ASP A 177 5.23 17.46 11.40
CA ASP A 177 4.65 16.58 12.39
C ASP A 177 4.37 15.19 11.76
N PRO A 178 4.98 14.10 12.25
CA PRO A 178 4.68 12.76 11.73
C PRO A 178 3.21 12.34 11.91
N TYR A 179 2.50 12.97 12.87
CA TYR A 179 1.06 12.80 13.08
C TYR A 179 0.24 13.98 12.53
N GLY A 180 0.84 14.87 11.73
CA GLY A 180 0.16 15.98 11.07
C GLY A 180 -0.96 15.49 10.16
N ARG A 181 -2.08 16.24 10.10
CA ARG A 181 -3.29 15.87 9.35
C ARG A 181 -3.55 16.78 8.16
N SER A 182 -2.81 17.86 8.05
CA SER A 182 -2.82 18.82 6.96
C SER A 182 -1.44 19.42 6.79
N SER A 183 -1.08 19.75 5.56
CA SER A 183 0.23 20.25 5.18
C SER A 183 0.10 21.42 4.20
N SER A 184 1.07 22.34 4.22
CA SER A 184 1.27 23.29 3.14
C SER A 184 1.67 22.56 1.86
N SER A 185 1.54 23.21 0.73
CA SER A 185 1.97 22.64 -0.54
C SER A 185 3.43 22.16 -0.47
N ASN A 186 3.67 21.00 -1.13
CA ASN A 186 4.96 20.30 -1.14
C ASN A 186 5.53 19.98 0.27
N GLY A 187 4.68 19.86 1.28
CA GLY A 187 5.05 19.25 2.57
C GLY A 187 5.98 20.04 3.48
N GLU A 188 6.10 21.38 3.36
CA GLU A 188 7.07 22.16 4.16
C GLU A 188 6.67 22.36 5.62
N TYR A 189 5.38 22.55 5.90
CA TYR A 189 4.81 22.79 7.23
C TYR A 189 3.56 21.95 7.43
N SER A 190 3.30 21.58 8.67
CA SER A 190 1.98 21.09 9.09
C SER A 190 1.07 22.25 9.46
N PHE A 191 -0.26 22.08 9.32
CA PHE A 191 -1.25 23.08 9.76
C PHE A 191 -1.92 22.69 11.07
N VAL A 192 -2.23 23.68 11.89
CA VAL A 192 -3.21 23.55 12.97
C VAL A 192 -4.60 23.68 12.39
N ILE A 193 -5.43 22.64 12.52
CA ILE A 193 -6.77 22.58 11.92
C ILE A 193 -7.85 22.47 12.98
N ASP A 194 -9.00 23.12 12.72
CA ASP A 194 -10.23 22.94 13.45
C ASP A 194 -11.06 21.81 12.83
N GLU A 195 -11.14 20.66 13.50
CA GLU A 195 -11.89 19.51 13.02
C GLU A 195 -13.39 19.82 12.80
N SER A 196 -13.94 20.86 13.45
CA SER A 196 -15.34 21.26 13.26
C SER A 196 -15.62 21.88 11.89
N LYS A 197 -14.59 22.38 11.19
CA LYS A 197 -14.67 22.95 9.85
C LYS A 197 -14.52 21.91 8.74
N ILE A 198 -14.15 20.68 9.09
CA ILE A 198 -14.03 19.58 8.14
C ILE A 198 -15.43 19.09 7.74
N VAL A 199 -15.58 18.85 6.44
CA VAL A 199 -16.83 18.29 5.87
C VAL A 199 -17.21 16.99 6.58
N LYS A 200 -18.46 16.90 6.98
CA LYS A 200 -19.04 15.69 7.56
C LYS A 200 -19.58 14.79 6.45
N GLN A 201 -18.98 13.64 6.29
CA GLN A 201 -19.47 12.62 5.38
C GLN A 201 -20.88 12.14 5.82
N ARG A 202 -21.87 12.28 4.93
CA ARG A 202 -23.28 12.00 5.20
C ARG A 202 -23.72 10.61 4.76
N ALA A 203 -23.09 10.09 3.69
CA ALA A 203 -23.40 8.77 3.20
C ALA A 203 -23.04 7.69 4.24
N GLN A 204 -23.91 6.71 4.35
CA GLN A 204 -23.61 5.53 5.14
C GLN A 204 -22.65 4.64 4.35
N ARG A 205 -21.68 4.06 5.03
CA ARG A 205 -20.84 3.03 4.40
C ARG A 205 -21.72 1.94 3.80
N PRO A 206 -21.50 1.53 2.56
CA PRO A 206 -22.25 0.43 1.97
C PRO A 206 -22.14 -0.82 2.84
N LYS A 207 -23.26 -1.46 3.12
CA LYS A 207 -23.28 -2.71 3.86
C LYS A 207 -22.58 -3.80 3.06
N PHE A 208 -21.65 -4.48 3.69
CA PHE A 208 -21.00 -5.65 3.12
C PHE A 208 -21.27 -6.85 4.03
N THR A 209 -22.34 -7.57 3.71
CA THR A 209 -22.83 -8.68 4.53
C THR A 209 -22.21 -10.03 4.15
N GLY A 210 -21.39 -10.04 3.13
CA GLY A 210 -20.69 -11.20 2.63
C GLY A 210 -19.35 -11.47 3.31
N THR A 211 -18.56 -12.28 2.67
CA THR A 211 -17.15 -12.50 2.96
C THR A 211 -16.29 -11.86 1.86
N TYR A 212 -14.98 -11.89 2.00
CA TYR A 212 -14.07 -11.35 0.98
C TYR A 212 -14.32 -11.92 -0.42
N SER A 213 -14.78 -13.17 -0.55
CA SER A 213 -15.15 -13.75 -1.86
C SER A 213 -16.32 -13.04 -2.55
N ASP A 214 -17.11 -12.26 -1.80
CA ASP A 214 -18.20 -11.46 -2.36
C ASP A 214 -17.72 -10.10 -2.89
N ALA A 215 -16.48 -9.70 -2.60
CA ALA A 215 -15.87 -8.50 -3.14
C ALA A 215 -15.49 -8.67 -4.61
N VAL A 216 -15.61 -7.58 -5.36
CA VAL A 216 -15.02 -7.35 -6.67
C VAL A 216 -14.31 -6.01 -6.59
N ILE A 217 -13.00 -6.01 -6.77
CA ILE A 217 -12.14 -4.84 -6.59
C ILE A 217 -11.83 -4.23 -7.95
N TYR A 218 -11.92 -2.90 -8.04
CA TYR A 218 -11.57 -2.13 -9.23
C TYR A 218 -10.49 -1.12 -8.84
N GLU A 219 -9.29 -1.25 -9.40
CA GLU A 219 -8.14 -0.40 -9.11
C GLU A 219 -8.14 0.83 -9.99
N ALA A 220 -7.99 2.01 -9.41
CA ALA A 220 -7.93 3.26 -10.14
C ALA A 220 -6.92 4.24 -9.51
N HIS A 221 -6.29 5.05 -10.36
CA HIS A 221 -5.46 6.17 -9.96
C HIS A 221 -6.28 7.47 -10.08
N VAL A 222 -6.23 8.33 -9.07
CA VAL A 222 -7.08 9.54 -9.02
C VAL A 222 -6.90 10.42 -10.27
N ARG A 223 -5.64 10.66 -10.66
CA ARG A 223 -5.35 11.52 -11.81
C ARG A 223 -5.73 10.85 -13.13
N ASP A 224 -5.29 9.62 -13.36
CA ASP A 224 -5.49 8.90 -14.62
C ASP A 224 -6.96 8.78 -15.00
N PHE A 225 -7.83 8.73 -13.96
CA PHE A 225 -9.25 8.46 -14.12
C PHE A 225 -9.99 9.57 -14.87
N THR A 226 -9.55 10.83 -14.71
CA THR A 226 -10.27 11.97 -15.30
C THR A 226 -9.40 13.01 -15.99
N ILE A 227 -8.08 12.77 -16.14
CA ILE A 227 -7.17 13.75 -16.71
C ILE A 227 -7.34 13.91 -18.24
N GLN A 228 -7.95 12.94 -18.92
CA GLN A 228 -8.16 12.99 -20.37
C GLN A 228 -9.02 14.21 -20.77
N ASP A 229 -8.49 15.05 -21.63
CA ASP A 229 -9.15 16.31 -22.05
C ASP A 229 -10.55 16.11 -22.68
N THR A 230 -10.75 14.99 -23.40
CA THR A 230 -12.01 14.70 -24.08
C THR A 230 -13.18 14.45 -23.15
N LEU A 231 -12.94 14.19 -21.87
CA LEU A 231 -14.00 14.06 -20.84
C LEU A 231 -14.63 15.41 -20.45
N ASN A 232 -13.91 16.52 -20.66
CA ASN A 232 -14.32 17.85 -20.23
C ASN A 232 -14.66 17.92 -18.72
N ALA A 233 -13.90 17.19 -17.90
CA ALA A 233 -14.06 17.21 -16.45
C ALA A 233 -13.78 18.62 -15.88
N THR A 234 -14.51 19.02 -14.85
CA THR A 234 -14.39 20.38 -14.26
C THR A 234 -13.02 20.62 -13.64
N HIS A 235 -12.46 19.60 -13.02
CA HIS A 235 -11.14 19.62 -12.38
C HIS A 235 -10.36 18.35 -12.79
N PRO A 236 -9.82 18.27 -14.03
CA PRO A 236 -9.19 17.06 -14.55
C PRO A 236 -8.08 16.54 -13.62
N GLY A 237 -8.12 15.24 -13.31
CA GLY A 237 -7.11 14.58 -12.49
C GLY A 237 -7.12 14.93 -11.00
N LYS A 238 -8.18 15.56 -10.50
CA LYS A 238 -8.33 15.96 -9.09
C LYS A 238 -9.40 15.13 -8.38
N TYR A 239 -9.39 15.15 -7.03
CA TYR A 239 -10.40 14.47 -6.20
C TYR A 239 -11.82 14.77 -6.64
N LYS A 240 -12.12 16.05 -6.90
CA LYS A 240 -13.47 16.51 -7.27
C LYS A 240 -14.00 15.84 -8.52
N SER A 241 -13.16 15.67 -9.54
CA SER A 241 -13.64 15.10 -10.80
C SER A 241 -13.64 13.58 -10.82
N PHE A 242 -13.03 12.91 -9.83
CA PHE A 242 -13.11 11.45 -9.73
C PHE A 242 -14.57 10.97 -9.59
N THR A 243 -15.39 11.70 -8.84
CA THR A 243 -16.81 11.40 -8.62
C THR A 243 -17.76 12.36 -9.34
N GLU A 244 -17.26 13.15 -10.31
CA GLU A 244 -18.06 14.03 -11.13
C GLU A 244 -19.01 13.23 -12.02
N GLU A 245 -20.34 13.45 -11.81
CA GLU A 245 -21.38 12.80 -12.60
C GLU A 245 -21.61 13.48 -13.94
N GLY A 246 -22.11 12.73 -14.91
CA GLY A 246 -22.44 13.24 -16.24
C GLY A 246 -21.26 13.32 -17.20
N LEU A 247 -20.07 12.86 -16.82
CA LEU A 247 -18.94 12.74 -17.72
C LEU A 247 -19.27 11.76 -18.85
N LYS A 248 -18.89 12.11 -20.08
CA LYS A 248 -19.22 11.32 -21.25
C LYS A 248 -18.01 11.16 -22.16
N THR A 249 -17.96 10.00 -22.84
CA THR A 249 -17.05 9.75 -23.93
C THR A 249 -17.38 10.64 -25.15
N PRO A 250 -16.50 10.73 -26.15
CA PRO A 250 -16.78 11.48 -27.39
C PRO A 250 -18.08 11.08 -28.12
N LYS A 251 -18.51 9.82 -28.04
CA LYS A 251 -19.79 9.35 -28.63
C LYS A 251 -20.98 9.47 -27.67
N GLY A 252 -20.76 10.00 -26.46
CA GLY A 252 -21.83 10.32 -25.50
C GLY A 252 -22.17 9.20 -24.52
N HIS A 253 -21.37 8.13 -24.41
CA HIS A 253 -21.57 7.07 -23.42
C HIS A 253 -21.07 7.51 -22.03
N PRO A 254 -21.64 6.97 -20.93
CA PRO A 254 -21.20 7.28 -19.57
C PRO A 254 -19.73 6.93 -19.35
N ALA A 255 -18.98 7.86 -18.75
CA ALA A 255 -17.57 7.70 -18.38
C ALA A 255 -17.36 8.03 -16.90
N GLY A 256 -16.15 7.85 -16.38
CA GLY A 256 -15.85 8.15 -14.98
C GLY A 256 -16.70 7.34 -14.01
N ILE A 257 -17.20 8.02 -12.95
CA ILE A 257 -18.01 7.36 -11.92
C ILE A 257 -19.29 6.73 -12.49
N ASP A 258 -19.91 7.34 -13.51
CA ASP A 258 -21.12 6.83 -14.13
C ASP A 258 -20.92 5.51 -14.87
N HIS A 259 -19.70 5.25 -15.35
CA HIS A 259 -19.34 3.96 -15.91
C HIS A 259 -19.22 2.88 -14.82
N ILE A 260 -18.44 3.16 -13.76
CA ILE A 260 -18.10 2.11 -12.78
C ILE A 260 -19.24 1.75 -11.85
N LYS A 261 -20.16 2.67 -11.55
CA LYS A 261 -21.30 2.38 -10.65
C LYS A 261 -22.26 1.31 -11.20
N ASP A 262 -22.36 1.18 -12.52
CA ASP A 262 -23.20 0.19 -13.20
C ASP A 262 -22.45 -1.08 -13.58
N LEU A 263 -21.12 -1.10 -13.43
CA LEU A 263 -20.30 -2.25 -13.84
C LEU A 263 -20.54 -3.49 -12.97
N GLY A 264 -20.94 -3.29 -11.70
CA GLY A 264 -21.22 -4.38 -10.76
C GLY A 264 -20.06 -4.68 -9.81
N ILE A 265 -19.05 -3.81 -9.74
CA ILE A 265 -17.98 -3.83 -8.73
C ILE A 265 -18.51 -3.48 -7.34
N THR A 266 -17.76 -3.76 -6.31
CA THR A 266 -18.13 -3.49 -4.91
C THR A 266 -17.16 -2.58 -4.19
N HIS A 267 -15.89 -2.61 -4.59
CA HIS A 267 -14.82 -1.85 -3.98
C HIS A 267 -13.99 -1.13 -5.05
N VAL A 268 -13.71 0.14 -4.83
CA VAL A 268 -12.73 0.91 -5.60
C VAL A 268 -11.45 0.98 -4.78
N GLN A 269 -10.36 0.41 -5.29
CA GLN A 269 -9.02 0.62 -4.74
C GLN A 269 -8.43 1.87 -5.38
N LEU A 270 -8.09 2.86 -4.57
CA LEU A 270 -7.34 4.02 -5.01
C LEU A 270 -5.84 3.79 -4.78
N LEU A 271 -5.02 4.02 -5.79
CA LEU A 271 -3.57 4.13 -5.62
C LEU A 271 -3.28 5.17 -4.54
N PRO A 272 -2.04 5.27 -4.00
CA PRO A 272 -1.79 6.08 -2.81
C PRO A 272 -2.40 7.49 -2.87
N ILE A 273 -3.14 7.84 -1.83
CA ILE A 273 -3.87 9.11 -1.69
C ILE A 273 -3.43 9.94 -0.49
N TYR A 274 -2.44 9.48 0.27
CA TYR A 274 -1.72 10.31 1.23
C TYR A 274 -0.53 10.99 0.55
N ASP A 275 0.02 11.99 1.20
CA ASP A 275 1.07 12.88 0.70
C ASP A 275 2.34 12.12 0.30
N PHE A 276 2.79 12.31 -0.93
CA PHE A 276 3.95 11.64 -1.51
C PHE A 276 4.85 12.61 -2.30
N GLY A 277 6.13 12.31 -2.35
CA GLY A 277 7.14 13.12 -3.02
C GLY A 277 7.23 12.90 -4.52
N ASP A 278 8.12 13.69 -5.12
CA ASP A 278 8.44 13.69 -6.55
C ASP A 278 7.29 14.17 -7.46
N VAL A 279 6.39 14.96 -6.90
CA VAL A 279 5.41 15.78 -7.64
C VAL A 279 5.56 17.25 -7.26
N ASP A 280 4.90 18.15 -7.96
CA ASP A 280 4.84 19.57 -7.63
C ASP A 280 3.37 19.95 -7.50
N GLU A 281 2.89 20.10 -6.27
CA GLU A 281 1.49 20.38 -5.99
C GLU A 281 1.02 21.72 -6.59
N ASN A 282 1.93 22.70 -6.69
CA ASN A 282 1.66 24.02 -7.26
C ASN A 282 1.72 24.04 -8.79
N ASN A 283 2.46 23.05 -9.38
CA ASN A 283 2.58 22.91 -10.84
C ASN A 283 2.25 21.45 -11.24
N PRO A 284 0.98 21.02 -11.11
CA PRO A 284 0.60 19.61 -11.15
C PRO A 284 0.86 18.90 -12.49
N ASN A 285 1.13 19.65 -13.56
CA ASN A 285 1.44 19.09 -14.89
C ASN A 285 2.95 18.95 -15.15
N ARG A 286 3.80 19.31 -14.17
CA ARG A 286 5.26 19.28 -14.34
C ARG A 286 5.83 17.88 -14.22
N LYS A 287 5.29 17.09 -13.31
CA LYS A 287 5.72 15.71 -13.00
C LYS A 287 4.51 14.83 -12.77
N TYR A 288 4.67 13.57 -13.08
CA TYR A 288 3.69 12.52 -12.80
C TYR A 288 4.29 11.50 -11.84
N ASN A 289 3.48 10.96 -10.93
CA ASN A 289 3.86 9.84 -10.07
C ASN A 289 2.63 8.99 -9.71
N TRP A 290 2.82 7.68 -9.52
CA TRP A 290 1.75 6.81 -9.03
C TRP A 290 1.44 7.01 -7.54
N GLY A 291 2.37 7.59 -6.76
CA GLY A 291 2.21 7.85 -5.34
C GLY A 291 2.97 6.90 -4.39
N TYR A 292 3.83 6.03 -4.90
CA TYR A 292 4.62 5.11 -4.05
C TYR A 292 5.91 5.74 -3.51
N ASN A 293 5.89 7.04 -3.25
CA ASN A 293 6.97 7.83 -2.65
C ASN A 293 6.49 8.50 -1.35
N PRO A 294 6.13 7.74 -0.28
CA PRO A 294 5.45 8.30 0.89
C PRO A 294 6.29 9.31 1.66
N GLU A 295 5.69 10.46 1.98
CA GLU A 295 6.29 11.51 2.82
C GLU A 295 5.49 11.74 4.11
N GLN A 296 4.19 12.07 4.02
CA GLN A 296 3.34 12.35 5.17
C GLN A 296 2.11 11.41 5.21
N TYR A 297 2.20 10.38 5.99
CA TYR A 297 1.25 9.24 6.02
C TYR A 297 -0.17 9.57 6.48
N ASN A 298 -0.41 10.74 7.12
CA ASN A 298 -1.71 11.11 7.66
C ASN A 298 -2.31 12.36 6.98
N VAL A 299 -1.67 12.85 5.92
CA VAL A 299 -2.09 14.01 5.14
C VAL A 299 -2.62 13.53 3.78
N PRO A 300 -3.79 13.97 3.30
CA PRO A 300 -4.22 13.71 1.92
C PRO A 300 -3.30 14.36 0.90
N GLU A 301 -3.08 13.70 -0.23
CA GLU A 301 -2.23 14.19 -1.30
C GLU A 301 -2.72 15.54 -1.88
N GLY A 302 -1.85 16.53 -1.87
CA GLY A 302 -2.16 17.87 -2.36
C GLY A 302 -2.15 18.00 -3.88
N TRP A 303 -1.41 17.13 -4.59
CA TRP A 303 -1.40 17.08 -6.04
C TRP A 303 -2.78 16.78 -6.64
N TYR A 304 -3.63 16.06 -5.89
CA TYR A 304 -5.03 15.79 -6.27
C TYR A 304 -6.02 16.85 -5.77
N SER A 305 -5.57 17.82 -4.97
CA SER A 305 -6.40 18.91 -4.46
C SER A 305 -6.51 20.06 -5.46
N THR A 306 -7.63 20.78 -5.44
CA THR A 306 -7.81 21.99 -6.26
C THR A 306 -7.08 23.21 -5.66
N ASN A 307 -6.78 23.19 -4.35
CA ASN A 307 -5.99 24.20 -3.68
C ASN A 307 -5.12 23.57 -2.58
N PRO A 308 -3.86 23.22 -2.87
CA PRO A 308 -2.97 22.57 -1.91
C PRO A 308 -2.52 23.49 -0.76
N ASP A 309 -2.58 24.82 -0.92
CA ASP A 309 -2.16 25.78 0.11
C ASP A 309 -3.24 26.05 1.17
N ASP A 310 -4.49 25.69 0.88
CA ASP A 310 -5.55 25.81 1.88
C ASP A 310 -5.57 24.59 2.81
N PRO A 311 -5.54 24.77 4.14
CA PRO A 311 -5.41 23.69 5.10
C PRO A 311 -6.56 22.67 5.09
N TYR A 312 -7.71 23.05 4.54
CA TYR A 312 -8.92 22.21 4.55
C TYR A 312 -9.28 21.59 3.21
N THR A 313 -8.82 22.18 2.10
CA THR A 313 -9.30 21.78 0.76
C THR A 313 -8.97 20.32 0.46
N ARG A 314 -7.71 19.89 0.64
CA ARG A 314 -7.31 18.48 0.39
C ARG A 314 -8.10 17.47 1.24
N ILE A 315 -8.37 17.82 2.51
CA ILE A 315 -9.14 17.00 3.43
C ILE A 315 -10.61 16.89 2.97
N ASN A 316 -11.23 18.05 2.70
CA ASN A 316 -12.64 18.12 2.36
C ASN A 316 -12.95 17.47 1.01
N GLU A 317 -12.08 17.67 0.02
CA GLU A 317 -12.25 17.07 -1.30
C GLU A 317 -12.13 15.54 -1.26
N LEU A 318 -11.14 15.00 -0.55
CA LEU A 318 -11.01 13.55 -0.40
C LEU A 318 -12.19 12.95 0.40
N LYS A 319 -12.62 13.62 1.48
CA LYS A 319 -13.81 13.16 2.24
C LYS A 319 -15.06 13.19 1.38
N THR A 320 -15.21 14.17 0.51
CA THR A 320 -16.34 14.25 -0.43
C THR A 320 -16.27 13.11 -1.45
N LEU A 321 -15.12 12.87 -2.06
CA LEU A 321 -14.94 11.75 -2.98
C LEU A 321 -15.37 10.41 -2.34
N ILE A 322 -14.93 10.14 -1.11
CA ILE A 322 -15.29 8.90 -0.42
C ILE A 322 -16.79 8.87 -0.09
N ASP A 323 -17.37 10.00 0.30
CA ASP A 323 -18.81 10.11 0.59
C ASP A 323 -19.66 9.83 -0.66
N ASP A 324 -19.25 10.35 -1.82
CA ASP A 324 -19.90 10.13 -3.10
C ASP A 324 -19.79 8.66 -3.56
N LEU A 325 -18.62 8.03 -3.39
CA LEU A 325 -18.48 6.59 -3.67
C LEU A 325 -19.43 5.77 -2.78
N HIS A 326 -19.52 6.08 -1.49
CA HIS A 326 -20.46 5.43 -0.58
C HIS A 326 -21.92 5.66 -0.99
N ALA A 327 -22.28 6.88 -1.41
CA ALA A 327 -23.62 7.21 -1.91
C ALA A 327 -23.99 6.37 -3.15
N ASN A 328 -23.00 6.03 -3.96
CA ASN A 328 -23.12 5.13 -5.12
C ASN A 328 -22.94 3.65 -4.78
N ASN A 329 -23.02 3.28 -3.50
CA ASN A 329 -22.89 1.90 -3.01
C ASN A 329 -21.54 1.24 -3.33
N LEU A 330 -20.47 2.03 -3.48
CA LEU A 330 -19.10 1.60 -3.69
C LEU A 330 -18.28 1.81 -2.43
N ARG A 331 -17.55 0.79 -2.00
CA ARG A 331 -16.61 0.84 -0.87
C ARG A 331 -15.24 1.29 -1.36
N VAL A 332 -14.45 1.87 -0.46
CA VAL A 332 -13.14 2.41 -0.79
C VAL A 332 -12.03 1.59 -0.12
N VAL A 333 -11.08 1.14 -0.90
CA VAL A 333 -9.83 0.54 -0.44
C VAL A 333 -8.70 1.53 -0.68
N MET A 334 -7.91 1.80 0.36
CA MET A 334 -6.75 2.68 0.27
C MET A 334 -5.47 1.85 0.09
N ASP A 335 -4.67 2.22 -0.89
CA ASP A 335 -3.32 1.69 -1.07
C ASP A 335 -2.36 2.38 -0.11
N VAL A 336 -1.58 1.60 0.64
CA VAL A 336 -0.67 2.10 1.67
C VAL A 336 0.73 1.50 1.55
N VAL A 337 1.74 2.36 1.66
CA VAL A 337 3.16 2.04 1.52
C VAL A 337 3.85 2.20 2.87
N PHE A 338 3.95 1.12 3.64
CA PHE A 338 4.62 1.11 4.96
C PHE A 338 5.89 0.24 4.96
N ASN A 339 6.41 -0.08 3.80
CA ASN A 339 7.63 -0.87 3.65
C ASN A 339 8.89 0.00 3.49
N HIS A 340 8.75 1.24 3.00
CA HIS A 340 9.83 2.22 2.80
C HIS A 340 9.30 3.65 2.95
N VAL A 341 10.21 4.63 2.90
CA VAL A 341 9.91 6.07 2.77
C VAL A 341 10.58 6.63 1.52
N PHE A 342 10.07 7.74 1.02
CA PHE A 342 10.61 8.38 -0.19
C PHE A 342 12.06 8.83 0.01
N ASP A 343 12.32 9.59 1.05
CA ASP A 343 13.67 10.08 1.36
C ASP A 343 13.99 9.92 2.85
N ILE A 344 15.12 9.28 3.12
CA ILE A 344 15.56 8.96 4.49
C ILE A 344 15.82 10.22 5.30
N GLU A 345 16.51 11.21 4.72
CA GLU A 345 16.94 12.41 5.43
C GLU A 345 15.77 13.35 5.76
N SER A 346 14.74 13.38 4.92
CA SER A 346 13.55 14.21 5.14
C SER A 346 12.57 13.59 6.12
N PHE A 347 12.57 12.26 6.27
CA PHE A 347 11.61 11.54 7.09
C PHE A 347 11.66 11.97 8.56
N PRO A 348 10.53 12.39 9.17
CA PRO A 348 10.53 12.96 10.52
C PRO A 348 11.15 12.06 11.59
N PHE A 349 10.95 10.73 11.53
CA PHE A 349 11.53 9.82 12.54
C PHE A 349 13.05 9.79 12.50
N GLU A 350 13.69 9.97 11.33
CA GLU A 350 15.16 10.04 11.25
C GLU A 350 15.70 11.31 11.92
N LYS A 351 14.96 12.42 11.85
CA LYS A 351 15.33 13.69 12.47
C LYS A 351 15.11 13.73 13.98
N ILE A 352 14.33 12.81 14.53
CA ILE A 352 14.01 12.76 15.97
C ILE A 352 14.60 11.56 16.70
N VAL A 353 14.79 10.42 16.01
CA VAL A 353 15.44 9.21 16.55
C VAL A 353 16.23 8.54 15.43
N PRO A 354 17.42 9.07 15.08
CA PRO A 354 18.21 8.57 13.95
C PRO A 354 18.48 7.06 14.03
N GLY A 355 18.28 6.36 12.90
CA GLY A 355 18.52 4.93 12.76
C GLY A 355 17.48 4.01 13.43
N TYR A 356 16.44 4.55 14.08
CA TYR A 356 15.38 3.74 14.71
C TYR A 356 14.38 3.18 13.70
N ALA A 357 13.99 4.01 12.73
CA ALA A 357 12.90 3.69 11.81
C ALA A 357 13.27 2.68 10.73
N TYR A 358 14.56 2.40 10.53
CA TYR A 358 15.05 1.61 9.41
C TYR A 358 15.69 0.29 9.83
N ARG A 359 15.62 -0.68 8.93
CA ARG A 359 16.36 -1.93 9.06
C ARG A 359 17.80 -1.76 8.63
N HIS A 360 18.68 -2.46 9.35
CA HIS A 360 20.10 -2.50 9.09
C HIS A 360 20.55 -3.95 9.00
N ASP A 361 21.59 -4.21 8.21
CA ASP A 361 22.26 -5.48 8.19
C ASP A 361 23.24 -5.66 9.38
N ASP A 362 23.89 -6.81 9.45
CA ASP A 362 24.85 -7.12 10.50
C ASP A 362 26.10 -6.21 10.51
N GLN A 363 26.34 -5.50 9.41
CA GLN A 363 27.43 -4.53 9.25
C GLN A 363 26.97 -3.11 9.65
N GLY A 364 25.69 -2.93 9.95
CA GLY A 364 25.09 -1.66 10.31
C GLY A 364 24.71 -0.77 9.12
N MET A 365 24.71 -1.32 7.90
CA MET A 365 24.26 -0.62 6.70
C MET A 365 22.75 -0.74 6.54
N LEU A 366 22.12 0.29 5.98
CA LEU A 366 20.69 0.26 5.66
C LEU A 366 20.39 -0.87 4.67
N THR A 367 19.31 -1.61 4.91
CA THR A 367 18.82 -2.61 3.96
C THR A 367 18.00 -1.95 2.84
N ASN A 368 17.91 -2.64 1.70
CA ASN A 368 17.22 -2.16 0.49
C ASN A 368 16.43 -3.29 -0.18
N SER A 369 15.65 -4.01 0.61
CA SER A 369 14.82 -5.11 0.11
C SER A 369 13.62 -4.58 -0.70
N SER A 370 13.15 -3.37 -0.38
CA SER A 370 12.11 -2.65 -1.10
C SER A 370 12.53 -2.21 -2.51
N GLY A 371 13.84 -2.06 -2.76
CA GLY A 371 14.37 -1.44 -3.98
C GLY A 371 14.32 0.10 -3.97
N CYS A 372 13.90 0.71 -2.83
CA CYS A 372 13.73 2.15 -2.65
C CYS A 372 14.79 2.76 -1.72
N ASN A 373 15.96 2.13 -1.60
CA ASN A 373 17.12 2.52 -0.78
C ASN A 373 16.92 2.46 0.73
N ASN A 374 15.79 2.01 1.22
CA ASN A 374 15.52 1.82 2.62
C ASN A 374 14.39 0.81 2.85
N ASP A 375 14.39 0.18 4.03
CA ASP A 375 13.31 -0.68 4.51
C ASP A 375 12.89 -0.20 5.90
N LEU A 376 11.60 0.08 6.12
CA LEU A 376 11.09 0.44 7.44
C LEU A 376 11.13 -0.76 8.40
N ALA A 377 11.61 -0.51 9.62
CA ALA A 377 11.68 -1.48 10.71
C ALA A 377 10.29 -1.61 11.40
N THR A 378 9.34 -2.23 10.71
CA THR A 378 7.96 -2.35 11.16
C THR A 378 7.81 -3.15 12.46
N GLU A 379 8.80 -3.98 12.79
CA GLU A 379 8.94 -4.72 14.03
C GLU A 379 9.24 -3.83 15.25
N ARG A 380 9.76 -2.61 15.08
CA ARG A 380 9.98 -1.64 16.15
C ARG A 380 8.66 -1.13 16.71
N ARG A 381 8.55 -1.04 18.04
CA ARG A 381 7.25 -0.79 18.69
C ARG A 381 6.62 0.54 18.31
N MET A 382 7.40 1.62 18.19
CA MET A 382 6.86 2.93 17.80
C MET A 382 6.56 3.02 16.31
N ILE A 383 7.31 2.34 15.44
CA ILE A 383 6.97 2.25 14.00
C ILE A 383 5.69 1.42 13.81
N ARG A 384 5.58 0.27 14.48
CA ARG A 384 4.32 -0.52 14.50
C ARG A 384 3.14 0.32 14.97
N LYS A 385 3.32 1.06 16.07
CA LYS A 385 2.29 1.97 16.59
C LYS A 385 1.91 3.02 15.54
N PHE A 386 2.89 3.66 14.92
CA PHE A 386 2.66 4.68 13.89
C PHE A 386 1.86 4.13 12.71
N ILE A 387 2.23 2.95 12.18
CA ILE A 387 1.49 2.26 11.11
C ILE A 387 0.03 2.00 11.52
N ILE A 388 -0.15 1.45 12.71
CA ILE A 388 -1.50 1.10 13.20
C ILE A 388 -2.34 2.35 13.46
N ASP A 389 -1.78 3.39 14.06
CA ASP A 389 -2.47 4.65 14.32
C ASP A 389 -2.87 5.35 13.01
N SER A 390 -1.97 5.34 12.01
CA SER A 390 -2.22 5.89 10.67
C SER A 390 -3.37 5.15 9.97
N VAL A 391 -3.32 3.83 9.91
CA VAL A 391 -4.41 3.03 9.28
C VAL A 391 -5.73 3.23 10.02
N MET A 392 -5.72 3.26 11.35
CA MET A 392 -6.93 3.50 12.14
C MET A 392 -7.48 4.92 11.97
N TYR A 393 -6.61 5.91 11.77
CA TYR A 393 -7.00 7.28 11.43
C TYR A 393 -7.77 7.31 10.09
N TRP A 394 -7.21 6.74 9.02
CA TRP A 394 -7.88 6.66 7.72
C TRP A 394 -9.21 5.89 7.79
N ALA A 395 -9.22 4.78 8.53
CA ALA A 395 -10.44 3.99 8.73
C ALA A 395 -11.55 4.75 9.45
N LYS A 396 -11.22 5.57 10.44
CA LYS A 396 -12.19 6.31 11.26
C LYS A 396 -12.60 7.63 10.63
N GLU A 397 -11.60 8.46 10.29
CA GLU A 397 -11.83 9.84 9.88
C GLU A 397 -12.29 9.98 8.43
N TYR A 398 -11.81 9.09 7.55
CA TYR A 398 -12.19 9.11 6.13
C TYR A 398 -13.17 8.00 5.76
N LYS A 399 -13.56 7.17 6.71
CA LYS A 399 -14.43 6.02 6.47
C LYS A 399 -13.90 5.05 5.41
N ILE A 400 -12.59 4.88 5.29
CA ILE A 400 -11.98 3.86 4.42
C ILE A 400 -12.48 2.46 4.79
N ASP A 401 -12.79 1.62 3.82
CA ASP A 401 -13.41 0.30 3.98
C ASP A 401 -12.45 -0.87 3.85
N GLY A 402 -11.21 -0.62 3.47
CA GLY A 402 -10.17 -1.63 3.34
C GLY A 402 -8.82 -1.03 3.01
N PHE A 403 -7.78 -1.86 3.07
CA PHE A 403 -6.40 -1.44 2.81
C PHE A 403 -5.67 -2.48 1.96
N ARG A 404 -4.96 -2.00 0.95
CA ARG A 404 -3.97 -2.74 0.18
C ARG A 404 -2.58 -2.33 0.66
N PHE A 405 -1.77 -3.29 1.08
CA PHE A 405 -0.41 -3.03 1.53
C PHE A 405 0.59 -3.30 0.40
N ASP A 406 1.28 -2.25 -0.02
CA ASP A 406 2.42 -2.34 -0.91
C ASP A 406 3.53 -3.16 -0.29
N LEU A 407 4.19 -4.04 -1.07
CA LEU A 407 5.25 -4.94 -0.61
C LEU A 407 5.01 -5.51 0.80
N MET A 408 3.78 -5.96 1.07
CA MET A 408 3.35 -6.50 2.38
C MET A 408 4.29 -7.58 2.92
N GLY A 409 4.97 -8.30 2.00
CA GLY A 409 5.96 -9.32 2.34
C GLY A 409 7.19 -8.78 3.10
N LEU A 410 7.42 -7.47 3.14
CA LEU A 410 8.47 -6.82 3.94
C LEU A 410 7.98 -6.39 5.32
N ILE A 411 6.68 -6.40 5.60
CA ILE A 411 6.11 -6.02 6.89
C ILE A 411 6.11 -7.24 7.82
N ASP A 412 6.37 -7.04 9.10
CA ASP A 412 6.35 -8.13 10.06
C ASP A 412 4.93 -8.64 10.37
N ILE A 413 4.80 -9.95 10.62
CA ILE A 413 3.52 -10.64 10.89
C ILE A 413 2.81 -10.05 12.12
N ARG A 414 3.55 -9.66 13.16
CA ARG A 414 2.97 -9.12 14.38
C ARG A 414 2.27 -7.79 14.12
N THR A 415 2.87 -6.93 13.31
CA THR A 415 2.27 -5.65 12.89
C THR A 415 0.98 -5.91 12.11
N MET A 416 1.01 -6.77 11.10
CA MET A 416 -0.17 -7.08 10.29
C MET A 416 -1.31 -7.69 11.10
N ASN A 417 -1.01 -8.65 11.99
CA ASN A 417 -2.03 -9.28 12.84
C ASN A 417 -2.59 -8.33 13.91
N THR A 418 -1.74 -7.48 14.50
CA THR A 418 -2.21 -6.48 15.47
C THR A 418 -3.13 -5.46 14.81
N LEU A 419 -2.75 -5.00 13.62
CA LEU A 419 -3.59 -4.13 12.80
C LEU A 419 -4.92 -4.79 12.48
N ARG A 420 -4.91 -6.04 11.96
CA ARG A 420 -6.13 -6.77 11.61
C ARG A 420 -7.07 -6.90 12.81
N GLN A 421 -6.54 -7.23 13.98
CA GLN A 421 -7.34 -7.31 15.22
C GLN A 421 -7.98 -5.97 15.61
N LYS A 422 -7.25 -4.85 15.46
CA LYS A 422 -7.79 -3.51 15.74
C LYS A 422 -8.88 -3.13 14.73
N LEU A 423 -8.68 -3.41 13.45
CA LEU A 423 -9.70 -3.20 12.41
C LEU A 423 -10.93 -4.08 12.67
N ASP A 424 -10.77 -5.37 13.04
CA ASP A 424 -11.89 -6.26 13.33
C ASP A 424 -12.73 -5.78 14.53
N ARG A 425 -12.09 -5.25 15.56
CA ARG A 425 -12.78 -4.65 16.72
C ARG A 425 -13.53 -3.36 16.33
N PHE A 426 -13.01 -2.61 15.39
CA PHE A 426 -13.66 -1.41 14.87
C PHE A 426 -14.77 -1.78 13.89
N ARG A 427 -14.44 -2.58 12.85
CA ARG A 427 -15.37 -3.09 11.83
C ARG A 427 -14.83 -4.37 11.20
N SER A 428 -15.50 -5.48 11.42
CA SER A 428 -15.08 -6.80 10.90
C SER A 428 -15.29 -6.98 9.38
N ASP A 429 -16.02 -6.07 8.73
CA ASP A 429 -16.31 -6.11 7.29
C ASP A 429 -15.26 -5.37 6.43
N MET A 430 -14.16 -4.93 7.02
CA MET A 430 -13.07 -4.27 6.30
C MET A 430 -12.14 -5.29 5.63
N ILE A 431 -11.88 -5.11 4.34
CA ILE A 431 -10.97 -5.97 3.59
C ILE A 431 -9.51 -5.51 3.80
N VAL A 432 -8.61 -6.47 4.01
CA VAL A 432 -7.16 -6.22 4.07
C VAL A 432 -6.43 -7.22 3.19
N TYR A 433 -5.61 -6.73 2.32
CA TYR A 433 -4.78 -7.54 1.43
C TYR A 433 -3.51 -6.79 1.04
N GLY A 434 -2.60 -7.47 0.36
CA GLY A 434 -1.39 -6.81 -0.13
C GLY A 434 -0.51 -7.71 -0.97
N GLU A 435 0.63 -7.17 -1.35
CA GLU A 435 1.67 -7.86 -2.10
C GLU A 435 2.52 -8.70 -1.14
N GLY A 436 2.09 -9.93 -0.95
CA GLY A 436 2.76 -10.88 -0.06
C GLY A 436 3.92 -11.62 -0.74
N TRP A 437 4.77 -10.93 -1.47
CA TRP A 437 5.94 -11.53 -2.12
C TRP A 437 6.95 -12.01 -1.08
N LYS A 438 7.59 -13.16 -1.34
CA LYS A 438 8.69 -13.62 -0.51
C LYS A 438 9.97 -12.91 -0.93
N MET A 439 10.30 -11.83 -0.23
CA MET A 439 11.44 -10.97 -0.51
C MET A 439 12.56 -11.18 0.53
N PRO A 440 13.83 -10.92 0.20
CA PRO A 440 14.89 -10.88 1.19
C PRO A 440 14.57 -9.87 2.29
N THR A 441 14.82 -10.23 3.55
CA THR A 441 14.59 -9.33 4.70
C THR A 441 15.44 -9.75 5.89
N THR A 442 15.91 -8.79 6.69
CA THR A 442 16.70 -9.04 7.88
C THR A 442 15.91 -9.55 9.08
N ILE A 443 14.57 -9.37 9.09
CA ILE A 443 13.73 -9.95 10.15
C ILE A 443 13.53 -11.48 10.02
N GLY A 444 14.03 -12.08 8.97
CA GLY A 444 13.84 -13.51 8.67
C GLY A 444 12.49 -13.80 8.00
N TYR A 445 12.50 -14.82 7.16
CA TYR A 445 11.31 -15.20 6.40
C TYR A 445 10.13 -15.63 7.27
N ASP A 446 10.39 -16.27 8.42
CA ASP A 446 9.33 -16.75 9.32
C ASP A 446 8.56 -15.60 10.02
N MET A 447 9.15 -14.42 10.07
CA MET A 447 8.58 -13.24 10.71
C MET A 447 7.91 -12.27 9.73
N SER A 448 8.09 -12.44 8.42
CA SER A 448 7.57 -11.53 7.40
C SER A 448 6.20 -11.96 6.85
N ALA A 449 5.35 -10.98 6.50
CA ALA A 449 3.96 -11.20 6.11
C ALA A 449 3.80 -11.62 4.64
N HIS A 450 4.67 -12.52 4.16
CA HIS A 450 4.57 -13.04 2.80
C HIS A 450 3.54 -14.19 2.67
N MET A 451 3.10 -14.46 1.44
CA MET A 451 2.00 -15.39 1.15
C MET A 451 2.25 -16.84 1.61
N TYR A 452 3.50 -17.27 1.74
CA TYR A 452 3.81 -18.62 2.24
C TYR A 452 3.65 -18.72 3.77
N ASN A 453 3.55 -17.57 4.49
CA ASN A 453 3.18 -17.47 5.90
C ASN A 453 1.68 -17.24 6.11
N ARG A 454 0.83 -17.43 5.07
CA ARG A 454 -0.63 -17.26 5.13
C ARG A 454 -1.33 -17.97 6.29
N HIS A 455 -0.72 -19.00 6.85
CA HIS A 455 -1.27 -19.73 8.00
C HIS A 455 -1.15 -18.96 9.32
N LEU A 456 -0.28 -17.95 9.38
CA LEU A 456 -0.08 -17.02 10.48
C LEU A 456 -0.83 -15.69 10.28
N LEU A 457 -1.36 -15.44 9.08
CA LEU A 457 -2.02 -14.20 8.70
C LEU A 457 -3.53 -14.41 8.62
N PHE A 458 -4.26 -13.98 9.65
CA PHE A 458 -5.71 -14.20 9.75
C PHE A 458 -6.48 -13.10 9.01
N ASN A 459 -7.42 -13.49 8.13
CA ASN A 459 -8.27 -12.57 7.37
C ASN A 459 -7.46 -11.49 6.62
N ILE A 460 -6.31 -11.88 6.08
CA ILE A 460 -5.48 -11.06 5.19
C ILE A 460 -5.31 -11.82 3.89
N ALA A 461 -5.63 -11.16 2.78
CA ALA A 461 -5.50 -11.74 1.44
C ALA A 461 -4.20 -11.28 0.77
N HIS A 462 -3.83 -11.96 -0.30
CA HIS A 462 -2.60 -11.71 -1.04
C HIS A 462 -2.88 -11.67 -2.52
N PHE A 463 -2.19 -10.80 -3.25
CA PHE A 463 -2.15 -10.90 -4.71
C PHE A 463 -1.60 -12.27 -5.11
N ASN A 464 -2.35 -12.95 -5.98
CA ASN A 464 -2.01 -14.29 -6.44
C ASN A 464 -1.20 -14.22 -7.73
N ASP A 465 0.12 -14.19 -7.63
CA ASP A 465 1.04 -14.19 -8.78
C ASP A 465 0.84 -15.40 -9.70
N LYS A 466 0.49 -16.55 -9.12
CA LYS A 466 0.17 -17.75 -9.91
C LYS A 466 -1.04 -17.52 -10.82
N THR A 467 -2.08 -16.83 -10.35
CA THR A 467 -3.23 -16.48 -11.21
C THR A 467 -2.77 -15.59 -12.36
N ARG A 468 -2.03 -14.54 -12.09
CA ARG A 468 -1.51 -13.63 -13.11
C ARG A 468 -0.67 -14.37 -14.14
N GLU A 469 0.35 -15.08 -13.69
CA GLU A 469 1.34 -15.67 -14.59
C GLU A 469 0.83 -16.90 -15.35
N ARG A 470 -0.04 -17.71 -14.74
CA ARG A 470 -0.57 -18.90 -15.43
C ARG A 470 -1.66 -18.57 -16.44
N ILE A 471 -2.40 -17.48 -16.24
CA ILE A 471 -3.41 -17.01 -17.19
C ILE A 471 -2.79 -16.11 -18.27
N LYS A 472 -1.96 -15.13 -17.89
CA LYS A 472 -1.36 -14.12 -18.79
C LYS A 472 -0.02 -14.58 -19.39
N GLY A 473 0.79 -15.32 -18.65
CA GLY A 473 2.21 -15.60 -18.91
C GLY A 473 3.11 -14.84 -17.93
N ALA A 474 4.38 -15.25 -17.84
CA ALA A 474 5.36 -14.69 -16.92
C ALA A 474 5.51 -13.17 -17.12
N THR A 475 5.49 -12.45 -16.01
CA THR A 475 5.46 -10.98 -16.01
C THR A 475 6.69 -10.36 -16.65
N PHE A 476 7.86 -10.90 -16.30
CA PHE A 476 9.16 -10.36 -16.77
C PHE A 476 9.69 -11.01 -18.05
N GLN A 477 8.89 -11.86 -18.70
CA GLN A 477 9.23 -12.51 -19.97
C GLN A 477 8.11 -12.22 -20.97
N ILE A 478 8.35 -11.24 -21.85
CA ILE A 478 7.28 -10.72 -22.72
C ILE A 478 6.74 -11.78 -23.70
N ASP A 479 7.59 -12.72 -24.14
CA ASP A 479 7.23 -13.78 -25.09
C ASP A 479 6.62 -15.02 -24.41
N ASP A 480 6.68 -15.13 -23.07
CA ASP A 480 6.02 -16.22 -22.34
C ASP A 480 4.51 -16.00 -22.33
N ILE A 481 3.77 -17.05 -22.65
CA ILE A 481 2.31 -17.02 -22.78
C ILE A 481 1.64 -17.97 -21.80
N GLY A 482 0.59 -17.46 -21.13
CA GLY A 482 -0.26 -18.25 -20.24
C GLY A 482 -1.44 -18.90 -20.97
N TYR A 483 -2.33 -19.50 -20.18
CA TYR A 483 -3.48 -20.24 -20.71
C TYR A 483 -4.38 -19.38 -21.61
N ALA A 484 -4.71 -18.15 -21.22
CA ALA A 484 -5.57 -17.29 -22.02
C ALA A 484 -4.92 -16.92 -23.37
N LEU A 485 -3.59 -16.92 -23.44
CA LEU A 485 -2.83 -16.66 -24.66
C LEU A 485 -2.56 -17.93 -25.50
N GLY A 486 -3.07 -19.10 -25.08
CA GLY A 486 -3.04 -20.34 -25.86
C GLY A 486 -2.09 -21.41 -25.33
N SER A 487 -1.42 -21.22 -24.19
CA SER A 487 -0.51 -22.21 -23.61
C SER A 487 -1.24 -23.17 -22.66
N ASN A 488 -0.99 -24.47 -22.80
CA ASN A 488 -1.47 -25.51 -21.89
C ASN A 488 -0.36 -26.03 -20.95
N ALA A 489 0.82 -25.41 -20.94
CA ALA A 489 2.00 -25.91 -20.23
C ALA A 489 1.78 -26.04 -18.70
N HIS A 490 0.88 -25.24 -18.12
CA HIS A 490 0.61 -25.22 -16.69
C HIS A 490 -0.85 -25.50 -16.35
N ILE A 491 -1.47 -26.40 -17.09
CA ILE A 491 -2.91 -26.68 -17.00
C ILE A 491 -3.35 -27.17 -15.60
N ASP A 492 -2.51 -27.90 -14.88
CA ASP A 492 -2.79 -28.35 -13.51
C ASP A 492 -2.76 -27.19 -12.50
N ASP A 493 -1.89 -26.21 -12.69
CA ASP A 493 -1.92 -24.97 -11.90
C ASP A 493 -3.22 -24.21 -12.17
N ILE A 494 -3.67 -24.11 -13.42
CA ILE A 494 -4.93 -23.47 -13.80
C ILE A 494 -6.14 -24.13 -13.11
N LYS A 495 -6.18 -25.46 -13.02
CA LYS A 495 -7.22 -26.18 -12.27
C LYS A 495 -7.27 -25.74 -10.80
N ASN A 496 -6.11 -25.66 -10.16
CA ASN A 496 -6.00 -25.20 -8.77
C ASN A 496 -6.41 -23.72 -8.61
N ILE A 497 -6.04 -22.86 -9.56
CA ILE A 497 -6.41 -21.44 -9.59
C ILE A 497 -7.93 -21.28 -9.66
N ILE A 498 -8.59 -21.97 -10.59
CA ILE A 498 -10.06 -21.96 -10.73
C ILE A 498 -10.74 -22.38 -9.42
N MET A 499 -10.14 -23.33 -8.70
CA MET A 499 -10.60 -23.79 -7.38
C MET A 499 -10.12 -22.89 -6.21
N GLY A 500 -9.68 -21.67 -6.47
CA GLY A 500 -9.34 -20.67 -5.44
C GLY A 500 -7.97 -20.85 -4.81
N SER A 501 -7.07 -21.57 -5.45
CA SER A 501 -5.67 -21.80 -5.02
C SER A 501 -5.53 -22.34 -3.58
N CYS A 502 -6.55 -23.00 -3.04
CA CYS A 502 -6.63 -23.41 -1.63
C CYS A 502 -6.76 -24.92 -1.40
N LEU A 503 -6.78 -25.73 -2.46
CA LEU A 503 -6.81 -27.18 -2.36
C LEU A 503 -5.39 -27.77 -2.48
N ASN A 504 -5.23 -29.00 -1.98
CA ASN A 504 -3.98 -29.78 -2.07
C ASN A 504 -2.72 -29.05 -1.59
N LYS A 505 -2.86 -28.10 -0.64
CA LYS A 505 -1.78 -27.22 -0.14
C LYS A 505 -1.10 -26.39 -1.25
N PHE A 506 -1.83 -26.08 -2.32
CA PHE A 506 -1.27 -25.41 -3.50
C PHE A 506 -0.65 -24.05 -3.15
N LEU A 507 -1.44 -23.09 -2.65
CA LEU A 507 -0.92 -21.78 -2.29
C LEU A 507 -1.52 -21.21 -1.00
N PHE A 508 -2.85 -21.15 -0.88
CA PHE A 508 -3.56 -20.55 0.25
C PHE A 508 -4.26 -21.58 1.13
N ARG A 509 -4.74 -21.14 2.29
CA ARG A 509 -5.54 -21.96 3.20
C ARG A 509 -7.04 -21.85 2.90
N TYR A 510 -7.47 -20.67 2.47
CA TYR A 510 -8.87 -20.35 2.15
C TYR A 510 -8.95 -19.57 0.84
N PRO A 511 -10.05 -19.69 0.07
CA PRO A 511 -10.22 -18.96 -1.18
C PRO A 511 -10.24 -17.42 -0.96
N ILE A 512 -10.71 -16.98 0.22
CA ILE A 512 -10.70 -15.55 0.61
C ILE A 512 -9.30 -14.93 0.76
N GLN A 513 -8.24 -15.74 0.71
CA GLN A 513 -6.85 -15.24 0.73
C GLN A 513 -6.29 -14.98 -0.67
N SER A 514 -7.01 -15.33 -1.74
CA SER A 514 -6.57 -15.18 -3.12
C SER A 514 -7.20 -13.95 -3.79
N ILE A 515 -6.40 -12.92 -4.07
CA ILE A 515 -6.76 -11.86 -5.01
C ILE A 515 -6.41 -12.35 -6.42
N ASN A 516 -7.44 -12.62 -7.22
CA ASN A 516 -7.30 -13.12 -8.58
C ASN A 516 -7.22 -11.95 -9.54
N TYR A 517 -6.14 -11.86 -10.30
CA TYR A 517 -5.91 -10.79 -11.27
C TYR A 517 -5.03 -11.25 -12.43
N VAL A 518 -5.04 -10.51 -13.50
CA VAL A 518 -4.12 -10.67 -14.65
C VAL A 518 -3.45 -9.36 -15.01
N GLU A 519 -3.95 -8.26 -14.47
CA GLU A 519 -3.49 -6.91 -14.72
C GLU A 519 -3.69 -6.04 -13.48
N CYS A 520 -2.76 -5.12 -13.21
CA CYS A 520 -2.84 -4.03 -12.25
C CYS A 520 -2.06 -2.83 -12.80
N HIS A 521 -1.86 -1.78 -12.00
CA HIS A 521 -1.06 -0.63 -12.41
C HIS A 521 0.38 -1.00 -12.78
N ASP A 522 0.97 -2.01 -12.11
CA ASP A 522 2.31 -2.53 -12.38
C ASP A 522 2.39 -3.36 -13.65
N ASN A 523 3.56 -3.27 -14.31
CA ASN A 523 3.91 -4.03 -15.49
C ASN A 523 3.01 -3.74 -16.72
N ASN A 524 3.17 -4.53 -17.79
CA ASN A 524 2.35 -4.38 -19.00
C ASN A 524 0.88 -4.68 -18.71
N THR A 525 -0.03 -3.86 -19.26
CA THR A 525 -1.45 -4.22 -19.31
C THR A 525 -1.62 -5.56 -20.01
N PHE A 526 -2.77 -6.20 -19.86
CA PHE A 526 -3.02 -7.47 -20.56
C PHE A 526 -3.01 -7.27 -22.08
N PHE A 527 -3.60 -6.16 -22.54
CA PHE A 527 -3.62 -5.79 -23.94
C PHE A 527 -2.22 -5.54 -24.52
N ASP A 528 -1.36 -4.81 -23.79
CA ASP A 528 0.02 -4.57 -24.21
C ASP A 528 0.86 -5.85 -24.25
N LYS A 529 0.74 -6.70 -23.22
CA LYS A 529 1.37 -8.03 -23.19
C LYS A 529 0.94 -8.88 -24.39
N THR A 530 -0.37 -8.98 -24.63
CA THR A 530 -0.93 -9.76 -25.72
C THR A 530 -0.46 -9.22 -27.08
N SER A 531 -0.44 -7.90 -27.24
CA SER A 531 0.01 -7.24 -28.48
C SER A 531 1.47 -7.51 -28.80
N LYS A 532 2.31 -7.67 -27.77
CA LYS A 532 3.74 -8.00 -27.94
C LYS A 532 3.97 -9.49 -28.13
N ALA A 533 3.37 -10.33 -27.30
CA ALA A 533 3.57 -11.78 -27.32
C ALA A 533 2.92 -12.45 -28.54
N LEU A 534 1.79 -11.92 -29.00
CA LEU A 534 1.03 -12.45 -30.14
C LEU A 534 0.92 -11.40 -31.27
N LYS A 535 2.06 -10.80 -31.64
CA LYS A 535 2.12 -9.71 -32.64
C LYS A 535 1.50 -10.07 -34.01
N ASP A 536 1.59 -11.34 -34.39
CA ASP A 536 1.09 -11.84 -35.68
C ASP A 536 -0.39 -12.29 -35.61
N ALA A 537 -0.99 -12.35 -34.41
CA ALA A 537 -2.39 -12.70 -34.26
C ALA A 537 -3.32 -11.53 -34.65
N PRO A 538 -4.46 -11.79 -35.32
CA PRO A 538 -5.47 -10.77 -35.59
C PRO A 538 -5.93 -10.05 -34.31
N LEU A 539 -6.31 -8.77 -34.44
CA LEU A 539 -6.84 -8.01 -33.30
C LEU A 539 -8.02 -8.71 -32.64
N GLU A 540 -8.96 -9.22 -33.44
CA GLU A 540 -10.13 -9.93 -32.94
C GLU A 540 -9.76 -11.10 -32.03
N GLU A 541 -8.74 -11.89 -32.40
CA GLU A 541 -8.26 -12.98 -31.56
C GLU A 541 -7.66 -12.47 -30.24
N ARG A 542 -6.88 -11.40 -30.28
CA ARG A 542 -6.29 -10.78 -29.08
C ARG A 542 -7.37 -10.29 -28.11
N LEU A 543 -8.46 -9.72 -28.64
CA LEU A 543 -9.61 -9.28 -27.84
C LEU A 543 -10.33 -10.47 -27.20
N LYS A 544 -10.59 -11.57 -27.94
CA LYS A 544 -11.17 -12.81 -27.41
C LYS A 544 -10.34 -13.40 -26.27
N ARG A 545 -9.02 -13.35 -26.38
CA ARG A 545 -8.10 -13.83 -25.33
C ARG A 545 -8.18 -13.00 -24.04
N GLN A 546 -8.34 -11.68 -24.15
CA GLN A 546 -8.55 -10.82 -22.98
C GLN A 546 -9.92 -11.06 -22.34
N ARG A 547 -10.99 -11.26 -23.12
CA ARG A 547 -12.30 -11.69 -22.63
C ARG A 547 -12.19 -13.00 -21.84
N LEU A 548 -11.49 -14.00 -22.37
CA LEU A 548 -11.26 -15.27 -21.70
C LEU A 548 -10.51 -15.08 -20.36
N ALA A 549 -9.42 -14.30 -20.35
CA ALA A 549 -8.66 -14.01 -19.12
C ALA A 549 -9.53 -13.34 -18.06
N LEU A 550 -10.32 -12.35 -18.45
CA LEU A 550 -11.23 -11.63 -17.56
C LEU A 550 -12.32 -12.56 -17.00
N ALA A 551 -12.89 -13.44 -17.83
CA ALA A 551 -13.85 -14.45 -17.39
C ALA A 551 -13.23 -15.43 -16.37
N MET A 552 -11.99 -15.85 -16.57
CA MET A 552 -11.28 -16.72 -15.62
C MET A 552 -11.06 -16.01 -14.28
N VAL A 553 -10.68 -14.73 -14.27
CA VAL A 553 -10.55 -13.93 -13.05
C VAL A 553 -11.88 -13.84 -12.31
N VAL A 554 -12.96 -13.49 -13.03
CA VAL A 554 -14.28 -13.24 -12.43
C VAL A 554 -14.95 -14.51 -11.93
N LEU A 555 -14.88 -15.61 -12.69
CA LEU A 555 -15.63 -16.83 -12.39
C LEU A 555 -14.88 -17.83 -11.49
N SER A 556 -13.59 -17.70 -11.31
CA SER A 556 -12.81 -18.52 -10.38
C SER A 556 -13.18 -18.25 -8.93
N GLN A 557 -12.95 -19.23 -8.05
CA GLN A 557 -13.05 -19.04 -6.61
C GLN A 557 -11.97 -18.06 -6.13
N GLY A 558 -12.28 -17.22 -5.15
CA GLY A 558 -11.38 -16.15 -4.66
C GLY A 558 -11.98 -14.76 -4.88
N ILE A 559 -11.16 -13.73 -4.92
CA ILE A 559 -11.56 -12.33 -4.97
C ILE A 559 -11.12 -11.75 -6.32
N PRO A 560 -12.04 -11.41 -7.24
CA PRO A 560 -11.71 -10.76 -8.50
C PRO A 560 -11.16 -9.36 -8.30
N PHE A 561 -10.10 -9.05 -9.05
CA PHE A 561 -9.48 -7.73 -9.11
C PHE A 561 -9.33 -7.32 -10.57
N ILE A 562 -9.74 -6.10 -10.90
CA ILE A 562 -9.81 -5.54 -12.24
C ILE A 562 -9.09 -4.19 -12.22
N HIS A 563 -8.17 -3.98 -13.15
CA HIS A 563 -7.52 -2.69 -13.37
C HIS A 563 -8.43 -1.77 -14.18
N ALA A 564 -8.53 -0.50 -13.82
CA ALA A 564 -9.40 0.47 -14.52
C ALA A 564 -9.08 0.57 -16.01
N GLY A 565 -10.09 0.31 -16.84
CA GLY A 565 -9.97 0.28 -18.30
C GLY A 565 -9.59 -1.07 -18.89
N GLN A 566 -9.34 -2.09 -18.07
CA GLN A 566 -9.05 -3.45 -18.56
C GLN A 566 -10.21 -4.00 -19.39
N GLU A 567 -11.45 -3.66 -19.06
CA GLU A 567 -12.66 -4.10 -19.72
C GLU A 567 -12.88 -3.52 -21.13
N PHE A 568 -12.15 -2.43 -21.45
CA PHE A 568 -12.13 -1.84 -22.79
C PHE A 568 -10.69 -1.68 -23.34
N TYR A 569 -9.80 -2.62 -22.96
CA TYR A 569 -8.46 -2.81 -23.54
C TYR A 569 -7.49 -1.66 -23.33
N ARG A 570 -7.48 -1.06 -22.14
CA ARG A 570 -6.51 -0.03 -21.76
C ARG A 570 -5.09 -0.45 -22.16
N SER A 571 -4.37 0.48 -22.79
CA SER A 571 -2.97 0.35 -23.15
C SER A 571 -2.16 1.46 -22.49
N LYS A 572 -0.98 1.12 -22.01
CA LYS A 572 0.06 2.06 -21.59
C LYS A 572 1.13 2.19 -22.70
N LYS A 573 0.72 1.98 -23.96
CA LYS A 573 1.59 2.03 -25.15
C LYS A 573 2.81 1.12 -25.02
N GLY A 574 2.67 0.01 -24.27
CA GLY A 574 3.70 -0.98 -24.02
C GLY A 574 4.77 -0.55 -23.00
N VAL A 575 4.59 0.54 -22.28
CA VAL A 575 5.49 0.94 -21.17
C VAL A 575 5.20 0.08 -19.97
N GLU A 576 6.18 -0.73 -19.56
CA GLU A 576 6.03 -1.70 -18.46
C GLU A 576 5.98 -1.02 -17.10
N ASN A 577 6.91 -0.11 -16.83
CA ASN A 577 7.00 0.64 -15.58
C ASN A 577 6.77 2.12 -15.81
N SER A 578 5.50 2.54 -15.75
CA SER A 578 5.06 3.88 -16.13
C SER A 578 4.91 4.86 -14.98
N TYR A 579 5.48 4.56 -13.79
CA TYR A 579 5.25 5.31 -12.55
C TYR A 579 5.63 6.80 -12.60
N ARG A 580 6.51 7.19 -13.52
CA ARG A 580 6.92 8.58 -13.82
C ARG A 580 6.65 9.00 -15.26
N SER A 581 5.93 8.18 -16.02
CA SER A 581 5.57 8.52 -17.40
C SER A 581 4.48 9.60 -17.41
N SER A 582 4.36 10.32 -18.53
CA SER A 582 3.36 11.38 -18.67
C SER A 582 1.92 10.86 -18.60
N ASP A 583 0.98 11.79 -18.42
CA ASP A 583 -0.45 11.51 -18.52
C ASP A 583 -0.81 10.79 -19.81
N ASP A 584 -0.17 11.12 -20.92
CA ASP A 584 -0.38 10.50 -22.23
C ASP A 584 -0.16 8.98 -22.27
N ILE A 585 0.65 8.45 -21.32
CA ILE A 585 0.87 7.01 -21.13
C ILE A 585 -0.10 6.44 -20.11
N ASN A 586 -0.36 7.20 -19.04
CA ASN A 586 -1.04 6.69 -17.84
C ASN A 586 -2.55 6.94 -17.83
N GLN A 587 -3.04 8.01 -18.47
CA GLN A 587 -4.47 8.34 -18.51
C GLN A 587 -5.33 7.16 -19.03
N ILE A 588 -6.55 7.09 -18.56
CA ILE A 588 -7.55 6.20 -19.14
C ILE A 588 -8.05 6.84 -20.43
N ASP A 589 -7.88 6.17 -21.54
CA ASP A 589 -8.48 6.59 -22.81
C ASP A 589 -9.93 6.15 -22.89
N TRP A 590 -10.83 7.02 -22.44
CA TRP A 590 -12.26 6.76 -22.43
C TRP A 590 -12.87 6.68 -23.82
N SER A 591 -12.18 7.13 -24.88
CA SER A 591 -12.67 6.97 -26.25
C SER A 591 -12.71 5.49 -26.70
N LEU A 592 -11.84 4.65 -26.13
CA LEU A 592 -11.85 3.20 -26.38
C LEU A 592 -13.16 2.54 -25.93
N LEU A 593 -13.79 3.07 -24.87
CA LEU A 593 -15.08 2.57 -24.39
C LEU A 593 -16.15 2.61 -25.50
N ASP A 594 -16.11 3.65 -26.35
CA ASP A 594 -17.07 3.84 -27.45
C ASP A 594 -17.06 2.72 -28.49
N ASP A 595 -15.92 2.04 -28.64
CA ASP A 595 -15.74 0.99 -29.62
C ASP A 595 -15.86 -0.43 -28.98
N HIS A 596 -16.00 -0.49 -27.64
CA HIS A 596 -15.99 -1.72 -26.85
C HIS A 596 -17.20 -1.92 -25.93
N LEU A 597 -18.35 -1.39 -26.30
CA LEU A 597 -19.58 -1.50 -25.49
C LEU A 597 -20.01 -2.96 -25.24
N GLU A 598 -19.80 -3.85 -26.21
CA GLU A 598 -20.11 -5.27 -26.06
C GLU A 598 -19.19 -5.93 -25.02
N ASP A 599 -17.94 -5.49 -24.90
CA ASP A 599 -16.98 -5.99 -23.92
C ASP A 599 -17.34 -5.57 -22.50
N ILE A 600 -17.86 -4.35 -22.35
CA ILE A 600 -18.35 -3.85 -21.07
C ILE A 600 -19.59 -4.66 -20.63
N GLU A 601 -20.53 -4.91 -21.56
CA GLU A 601 -21.71 -5.74 -21.27
C GLU A 601 -21.30 -7.19 -20.96
N TYR A 602 -20.27 -7.71 -21.63
CA TYR A 602 -19.67 -9.01 -21.33
C TYR A 602 -19.22 -9.07 -19.85
N LEU A 603 -18.46 -8.10 -19.37
CA LEU A 603 -18.03 -8.04 -17.96
C LEU A 603 -19.21 -7.91 -17.00
N ARG A 604 -20.15 -7.00 -17.30
CA ARG A 604 -21.37 -6.82 -16.49
C ARG A 604 -22.14 -8.12 -16.30
N GLU A 605 -22.30 -8.88 -17.37
CA GLU A 605 -23.03 -10.16 -17.32
C GLU A 605 -22.26 -11.20 -16.50
N LEU A 606 -20.93 -11.29 -16.61
CA LEU A 606 -20.09 -12.17 -15.79
C LEU A 606 -20.23 -11.82 -14.29
N LEU A 607 -20.13 -10.55 -13.95
CA LEU A 607 -20.27 -10.07 -12.57
C LEU A 607 -21.68 -10.31 -12.03
N ARG A 608 -22.71 -10.11 -12.86
CA ARG A 608 -24.10 -10.44 -12.53
C ARG A 608 -24.29 -11.93 -12.25
N LEU A 609 -23.71 -12.81 -13.08
CA LEU A 609 -23.77 -14.25 -12.89
C LEU A 609 -23.01 -14.69 -11.65
N ARG A 610 -21.81 -14.13 -11.39
CA ARG A 610 -21.07 -14.37 -10.17
C ARG A 610 -21.88 -13.98 -8.93
N ARG A 611 -22.53 -12.81 -8.95
CA ARG A 611 -23.39 -12.35 -7.83
C ARG A 611 -24.62 -13.23 -7.65
N LYS A 612 -25.21 -13.69 -8.74
CA LYS A 612 -26.42 -14.49 -8.73
C LYS A 612 -26.22 -15.90 -8.16
N TYR A 613 -25.08 -16.53 -8.43
CA TYR A 613 -24.80 -17.91 -8.05
C TYR A 613 -23.68 -17.97 -7.02
N ASP A 614 -24.03 -18.34 -5.77
CA ASP A 614 -23.07 -18.45 -4.66
C ASP A 614 -21.99 -19.50 -4.90
N LEU A 615 -22.24 -20.44 -5.80
CA LEU A 615 -21.29 -21.46 -6.23
C LEU A 615 -19.97 -20.88 -6.79
N PHE A 616 -19.96 -19.62 -7.29
CA PHE A 616 -18.74 -18.92 -7.69
C PHE A 616 -17.99 -18.26 -6.53
N ARG A 617 -18.57 -18.25 -5.31
CA ARG A 617 -18.09 -17.48 -4.16
C ARG A 617 -18.03 -18.34 -2.89
N LEU A 618 -17.60 -19.59 -3.04
CA LEU A 618 -17.52 -20.53 -1.92
C LEU A 618 -16.47 -20.07 -0.90
N LYS A 619 -16.80 -20.24 0.37
CA LYS A 619 -16.03 -19.63 1.49
C LYS A 619 -15.01 -20.58 2.11
N ALA A 620 -15.15 -21.89 1.86
CA ALA A 620 -14.35 -22.90 2.52
C ALA A 620 -13.82 -23.93 1.51
N PRO A 621 -12.59 -24.42 1.70
CA PRO A 621 -12.00 -25.47 0.85
C PRO A 621 -12.83 -26.76 0.83
N SER A 622 -13.48 -27.14 1.94
CA SER A 622 -14.39 -28.30 1.99
C SER A 622 -15.54 -28.16 1.01
N LYS A 623 -16.19 -26.99 0.98
CA LYS A 623 -17.29 -26.72 0.05
C LYS A 623 -16.82 -26.72 -1.42
N ILE A 624 -15.62 -26.20 -1.70
CA ILE A 624 -15.02 -26.28 -3.04
C ILE A 624 -14.77 -27.73 -3.40
N LYS A 625 -14.22 -28.52 -2.48
CA LYS A 625 -13.98 -29.95 -2.69
C LYS A 625 -15.28 -30.74 -2.95
N ASP A 626 -16.37 -30.37 -2.29
CA ASP A 626 -17.66 -31.04 -2.41
C ASP A 626 -18.39 -30.64 -3.70
N TYR A 627 -18.40 -29.35 -4.05
CA TYR A 627 -19.29 -28.77 -5.07
C TYR A 627 -18.61 -28.46 -6.39
N VAL A 628 -17.28 -28.52 -6.47
CA VAL A 628 -16.54 -28.12 -7.67
C VAL A 628 -15.76 -29.29 -8.26
N ARG A 629 -15.81 -29.42 -9.58
CA ARG A 629 -14.98 -30.34 -10.37
C ARG A 629 -14.44 -29.59 -11.58
N VAL A 630 -13.16 -29.71 -11.83
CA VAL A 630 -12.50 -29.14 -13.01
C VAL A 630 -11.84 -30.26 -13.77
N THR A 631 -12.30 -30.47 -14.99
CA THR A 631 -11.72 -31.43 -15.96
C THR A 631 -11.13 -30.67 -17.13
N VAL A 632 -10.19 -31.30 -17.82
CA VAL A 632 -9.49 -30.72 -18.96
C VAL A 632 -9.51 -31.74 -20.06
N GLU A 633 -9.92 -31.33 -21.25
CA GLU A 633 -9.91 -32.14 -22.47
C GLU A 633 -8.48 -32.16 -23.06
N GLU A 634 -8.23 -33.11 -23.97
CA GLU A 634 -6.93 -33.27 -24.64
C GLU A 634 -6.48 -31.99 -25.38
N THR A 635 -7.42 -31.20 -25.87
CA THR A 635 -7.21 -29.93 -26.54
C THR A 635 -6.80 -28.78 -25.60
N GLY A 636 -6.94 -28.97 -24.28
CA GLY A 636 -6.76 -27.94 -23.27
C GLY A 636 -8.05 -27.22 -22.87
N THR A 637 -9.18 -27.54 -23.47
CA THR A 637 -10.49 -26.98 -23.07
C THR A 637 -10.83 -27.39 -21.63
N ILE A 638 -11.24 -26.45 -20.80
CA ILE A 638 -11.56 -26.68 -19.39
C ILE A 638 -13.06 -26.72 -19.17
N LEU A 639 -13.53 -27.77 -18.52
CA LEU A 639 -14.90 -27.89 -18.03
C LEU A 639 -14.90 -27.69 -16.51
N TYR A 640 -15.44 -26.56 -16.08
CA TYR A 640 -15.58 -26.17 -14.67
C TYR A 640 -17.04 -26.41 -14.25
N ARG A 641 -17.29 -27.52 -13.56
CA ARG A 641 -18.60 -27.91 -13.04
C ARG A 641 -18.77 -27.45 -11.60
N LEU A 642 -19.90 -26.82 -11.34
CA LEU A 642 -20.29 -26.34 -9.99
C LEU A 642 -21.67 -26.94 -9.70
N LYS A 643 -21.80 -27.69 -8.59
CA LYS A 643 -23.04 -28.39 -8.28
C LYS A 643 -23.29 -28.43 -6.77
N ASP A 644 -24.44 -27.94 -6.37
CA ASP A 644 -25.02 -28.14 -5.04
C ASP A 644 -26.33 -28.88 -5.12
N LEU A 645 -27.18 -28.80 -4.09
CA LEU A 645 -28.47 -29.49 -4.04
C LEU A 645 -29.53 -28.91 -5.01
N GLU A 646 -29.41 -27.62 -5.36
CA GLU A 646 -30.44 -26.90 -6.10
C GLU A 646 -29.96 -26.47 -7.50
N THR A 647 -28.68 -26.30 -7.69
CA THR A 647 -28.08 -25.67 -8.89
C THR A 647 -26.91 -26.48 -9.41
N GLU A 648 -26.93 -26.75 -10.72
CA GLU A 648 -25.76 -27.28 -11.42
C GLU A 648 -25.42 -26.36 -12.59
N LEU A 649 -24.15 -25.90 -12.61
CA LEU A 649 -23.58 -25.05 -13.65
C LEU A 649 -22.40 -25.77 -14.30
N ILE A 650 -22.20 -25.51 -15.60
CA ILE A 650 -20.97 -25.84 -16.32
C ILE A 650 -20.43 -24.55 -16.93
N VAL A 651 -19.20 -24.23 -16.63
CA VAL A 651 -18.43 -23.17 -17.32
C VAL A 651 -17.43 -23.87 -18.24
N ILE A 652 -17.38 -23.45 -19.49
CA ILE A 652 -16.41 -23.93 -20.48
C ILE A 652 -15.44 -22.79 -20.76
N PHE A 653 -14.15 -22.96 -20.43
CA PHE A 653 -13.08 -22.06 -20.83
C PHE A 653 -12.31 -22.72 -21.99
N LYS A 654 -12.24 -22.05 -23.12
CA LYS A 654 -11.58 -22.56 -24.32
C LYS A 654 -10.57 -21.54 -24.86
N ASN A 655 -9.32 -21.95 -25.00
CA ASN A 655 -8.19 -21.08 -25.37
C ASN A 655 -7.67 -21.30 -26.80
N ASN A 656 -8.42 -22.08 -27.61
CA ASN A 656 -8.00 -22.44 -28.97
C ASN A 656 -9.20 -22.52 -29.91
N ASN A 657 -8.94 -22.65 -31.23
CA ASN A 657 -9.96 -22.67 -32.30
C ASN A 657 -10.29 -24.10 -32.80
N THR A 658 -9.96 -25.15 -32.07
CA THR A 658 -10.34 -26.52 -32.42
C THR A 658 -11.85 -26.72 -32.27
N LYS A 659 -12.47 -27.48 -33.17
CA LYS A 659 -13.90 -27.81 -33.06
C LYS A 659 -14.08 -28.94 -32.05
N GLU A 660 -14.89 -28.72 -31.05
CA GLU A 660 -15.21 -29.70 -30.01
C GLU A 660 -16.71 -29.76 -29.81
N THR A 661 -17.18 -30.94 -29.42
CA THR A 661 -18.56 -31.15 -29.13
C THR A 661 -18.70 -31.89 -27.81
N PHE A 662 -19.51 -31.35 -26.92
CA PHE A 662 -19.77 -31.91 -25.60
C PHE A 662 -21.21 -32.39 -25.51
N ASP A 663 -21.39 -33.66 -25.24
CA ASP A 663 -22.68 -34.23 -24.88
C ASP A 663 -22.97 -33.93 -23.42
N LEU A 664 -24.16 -33.41 -23.13
CA LEU A 664 -24.58 -33.00 -21.80
C LEU A 664 -25.43 -34.11 -21.15
N ASP A 665 -25.23 -34.33 -19.84
CA ASP A 665 -25.98 -35.35 -19.07
C ASP A 665 -27.39 -34.88 -18.69
N GLY A 666 -28.10 -34.36 -19.68
CA GLY A 666 -29.48 -33.86 -19.56
C GLY A 666 -29.71 -32.59 -20.36
N ARG A 667 -30.78 -31.87 -19.98
CA ARG A 667 -31.15 -30.61 -20.64
C ARG A 667 -30.53 -29.44 -19.86
N TYR A 668 -29.77 -28.59 -20.55
CA TYR A 668 -29.17 -27.40 -20.00
C TYR A 668 -29.66 -26.14 -20.73
N THR A 669 -29.80 -25.06 -20.02
CA THR A 669 -29.98 -23.73 -20.60
C THR A 669 -28.61 -23.11 -20.75
N LEU A 670 -28.21 -22.76 -21.95
CA LEU A 670 -27.06 -21.90 -22.20
C LEU A 670 -27.44 -20.50 -21.68
N ILE A 671 -26.86 -20.08 -20.54
CA ILE A 671 -27.19 -18.80 -19.91
C ILE A 671 -26.25 -17.68 -20.31
N PHE A 672 -25.06 -18.04 -20.85
CA PHE A 672 -24.08 -17.14 -21.41
C PHE A 672 -23.37 -17.82 -22.60
N ASP A 673 -23.33 -17.15 -23.75
CA ASP A 673 -22.91 -17.75 -25.02
C ASP A 673 -21.56 -17.28 -25.54
N GLY A 674 -20.74 -16.76 -24.63
CA GLY A 674 -19.40 -16.25 -24.96
C GLY A 674 -19.38 -14.75 -25.29
N GLU A 675 -20.55 -14.15 -25.49
CA GLU A 675 -20.69 -12.71 -25.77
C GLU A 675 -21.73 -12.09 -24.85
N LYS A 676 -22.89 -12.73 -24.72
CA LYS A 676 -24.05 -12.17 -24.03
C LYS A 676 -24.92 -13.22 -23.38
N ARG A 677 -25.95 -12.76 -22.70
CA ARG A 677 -26.99 -13.59 -22.12
C ARG A 677 -27.74 -14.37 -23.17
N SER A 678 -27.92 -15.67 -22.92
CA SER A 678 -28.66 -16.60 -23.80
C SER A 678 -29.76 -17.32 -23.02
N ARG A 679 -30.68 -18.01 -23.75
CA ARG A 679 -31.73 -18.84 -23.16
C ARG A 679 -31.95 -20.13 -23.97
N ARG A 680 -31.02 -20.51 -24.85
CA ARG A 680 -31.10 -21.72 -25.65
C ARG A 680 -31.05 -22.97 -24.77
N ILE A 681 -31.90 -23.94 -25.03
CA ILE A 681 -31.92 -25.23 -24.33
C ILE A 681 -31.18 -26.24 -25.19
N LEU A 682 -30.21 -26.91 -24.59
CA LEU A 682 -29.27 -27.79 -25.28
C LEU A 682 -29.15 -29.13 -24.53
N THR A 683 -28.93 -30.20 -25.27
CA THR A 683 -28.47 -31.52 -24.78
C THR A 683 -27.05 -31.80 -25.27
N LYS A 684 -26.53 -30.94 -26.15
CA LYS A 684 -25.22 -31.01 -26.76
C LYS A 684 -24.77 -29.59 -27.10
N ILE A 685 -23.48 -29.28 -26.92
CA ILE A 685 -22.92 -27.97 -27.27
C ILE A 685 -21.70 -28.12 -28.16
N ASN A 686 -21.65 -27.36 -29.25
CA ASN A 686 -20.48 -27.21 -30.12
C ASN A 686 -19.73 -25.97 -29.72
N VAL A 687 -18.39 -26.07 -29.56
CA VAL A 687 -17.48 -24.99 -29.19
C VAL A 687 -16.31 -25.00 -30.15
N ASP A 688 -16.16 -23.97 -30.94
CA ASP A 688 -15.21 -23.92 -32.06
C ASP A 688 -14.32 -22.67 -32.06
N ASP A 689 -14.40 -21.83 -31.00
CA ASP A 689 -13.64 -20.57 -30.90
C ASP A 689 -13.08 -20.36 -29.48
N ILE A 690 -12.18 -19.42 -29.34
CA ILE A 690 -11.68 -18.93 -28.05
C ILE A 690 -12.84 -18.23 -27.34
N THR A 691 -13.31 -18.80 -26.22
CA THR A 691 -14.56 -18.33 -25.60
C THR A 691 -14.76 -18.82 -24.18
N THR A 692 -15.80 -18.29 -23.53
CA THR A 692 -16.35 -18.79 -22.27
C THR A 692 -17.85 -19.03 -22.41
N TYR A 693 -18.31 -20.25 -22.20
CA TYR A 693 -19.75 -20.57 -22.13
C TYR A 693 -20.18 -20.88 -20.70
N ILE A 694 -21.41 -20.52 -20.33
CA ILE A 694 -22.00 -20.91 -19.06
C ILE A 694 -23.38 -21.57 -19.31
N LEU A 695 -23.51 -22.81 -18.83
CA LEU A 695 -24.71 -23.60 -18.92
C LEU A 695 -25.29 -23.84 -17.53
N LYS A 696 -26.62 -23.86 -17.43
CA LYS A 696 -27.35 -24.22 -16.23
C LYS A 696 -28.24 -25.39 -16.48
N LYS A 697 -28.15 -26.46 -15.68
CA LYS A 697 -29.02 -27.63 -15.75
C LYS A 697 -30.47 -27.21 -15.45
N LYS A 698 -31.44 -27.80 -16.20
CA LYS A 698 -32.87 -27.56 -16.00
C LYS A 698 -33.44 -28.36 -14.84
#